data_027b67b545f0121aa16c0a93540cd60a
#
_entry.id   027b67b545f0121aa16c0a93540cd60a
#
_cell.length_a   1.000
_cell.length_b   1.000
_cell.length_c   1.000
_cell.angle_alpha   90.00
_cell.angle_beta   90.00
_cell.angle_gamma   90.00
#
_symmetry.space_group_name_H-M   'P 1'
#
loop_
_entity.id
_entity.type
_entity.pdbx_description
1 polymer ?
#
loop_
_entity_poly.entity_id
_entity_poly.type
_entity_poly.pdbx_seq_one_letter_code
_entity_poly.pdbx_strand_id
1 'polypeptide(L)'
;MVKKAELVRQLTKREKVSFCAGRSFWSLGGAERLGLPVLAVADGPHGLRKQKRDEGYQSPLGSIPAVCYPTASAFACSFDEDLIFRMGQALGEECREENVAVLLGPGVNIKRSPLCGRNFEYLSEDPLLAGKLAAALIKGVQSKGVGTSLKHFAANSQETKRAKSDSRIDARTLWEIYLKPFEIAVREGRPWTVMPAYNLLNGTYCCENSWLLQDVLRRQWGFEGTVISDWGAMNRCASSFRSGLDVEMPGGVNHDEEYLMAAVEDGRLPEKRLDEIAGHIIDLTLKHQEGQKIPYTSDRKAHLALAREVAENSAVLLKNEGVLPVKSSEEIAVIGALAKFPRYQGAGSSKVNAVQRDNPLAALKEAGCKVTYACGYSLKAGADEEQLLEEARRACEGRDTVLIFAGLPEDYESEGFDRENLELPANQNRLIREICGIHDKVAVILQGGGPVEMPWISQAGAVLMCYLGGCQGGHAAAAILTGTVNPSGKLAETFPVKLSDTPCFGRYPGLEEKVCYQEGIYVGYRYYDSADREVLFPFGHGLSYTSFIYEDIHQEDGAISFALKNSGSRPGKEAVQLYLSSRKNPYYKELIGFQKVELQAGEKRQVVFRLADRDFARFHEPDCAWVTAPGEYQLLVGSSSRDIRLEAIVEITERQSWPLDIPAVAVETPEAAGGEKKPRFTMNSTLREFQAIPLLRPVLALVRRIAAKTSGEFVSGERMADMIMDMPIRQLPMGTNGKINAGQVKGIIELLNGKPGSGLKKMVLGAGKKKPGRKKDISQ
;
A
#
# COMPACT_ATOMS: atom_id res chain seq x y z
N MET A 1 -10.02 25.71 -19.52
CA MET A 1 -9.53 25.25 -20.85
C MET A 1 -8.77 26.36 -21.62
N VAL A 2 -9.30 27.56 -21.79
CA VAL A 2 -8.61 28.63 -22.53
C VAL A 2 -7.23 28.96 -21.94
N LYS A 3 -7.14 29.19 -20.61
CA LYS A 3 -5.89 29.54 -19.93
C LYS A 3 -4.80 28.44 -20.07
N LYS A 4 -5.17 27.17 -20.02
CA LYS A 4 -4.24 26.03 -20.20
C LYS A 4 -3.62 26.04 -21.61
N ALA A 5 -4.46 26.06 -22.65
CA ALA A 5 -4.00 26.03 -24.05
C ALA A 5 -3.12 27.25 -24.40
N GLU A 6 -3.39 28.39 -23.80
CA GLU A 6 -2.57 29.59 -23.95
C GLU A 6 -1.21 29.43 -23.29
N LEU A 7 -1.16 28.93 -22.04
CA LEU A 7 0.10 28.66 -21.33
C LEU A 7 0.95 27.62 -22.05
N VAL A 8 0.35 26.53 -22.58
CA VAL A 8 1.09 25.52 -23.38
C VAL A 8 1.76 26.16 -24.61
N ARG A 9 1.05 27.09 -25.30
CA ARG A 9 1.61 27.79 -26.46
C ARG A 9 2.75 28.75 -26.10
N GLN A 10 2.71 29.35 -24.91
CA GLN A 10 3.74 30.26 -24.44
C GLN A 10 5.02 29.55 -23.97
N LEU A 11 4.98 28.24 -23.66
CA LEU A 11 6.14 27.46 -23.31
C LEU A 11 7.03 27.22 -24.54
N THR A 12 8.32 27.44 -24.40
CA THR A 12 9.31 26.98 -25.37
C THR A 12 9.39 25.45 -25.39
N LYS A 13 9.85 24.86 -26.50
CA LYS A 13 10.05 23.42 -26.63
C LYS A 13 10.94 22.87 -25.48
N ARG A 14 12.01 23.58 -25.12
CA ARG A 14 12.91 23.20 -24.02
C ARG A 14 12.23 23.21 -22.66
N GLU A 15 11.36 24.18 -22.38
CA GLU A 15 10.55 24.20 -21.15
C GLU A 15 9.57 23.05 -21.11
N LYS A 16 8.90 22.72 -22.22
CA LYS A 16 8.02 21.55 -22.30
C LYS A 16 8.79 20.26 -22.03
N VAL A 17 9.99 20.09 -22.61
CA VAL A 17 10.87 18.95 -22.34
C VAL A 17 11.30 18.91 -20.88
N SER A 18 11.59 20.04 -20.25
CA SER A 18 11.96 20.08 -18.82
C SER A 18 10.83 19.61 -17.91
N PHE A 19 9.56 19.68 -18.32
CA PHE A 19 8.41 19.18 -17.57
C PHE A 19 8.33 17.64 -17.56
N CYS A 20 8.99 16.97 -18.49
CA CYS A 20 9.05 15.51 -18.53
C CYS A 20 9.84 14.90 -17.36
N ALA A 21 10.52 15.69 -16.54
CA ALA A 21 11.27 15.20 -15.39
C ALA A 21 11.00 16.02 -14.13
N GLY A 22 11.20 15.39 -12.97
CA GLY A 22 11.24 16.11 -11.72
C GLY A 22 12.25 17.26 -11.74
N ARG A 23 11.89 18.38 -11.12
CA ARG A 23 12.78 19.52 -10.93
C ARG A 23 13.91 19.21 -9.94
N SER A 24 13.58 18.40 -8.96
CA SER A 24 14.49 17.85 -7.95
C SER A 24 14.07 16.42 -7.58
N PHE A 25 14.60 15.90 -6.49
CA PHE A 25 14.21 14.59 -5.97
C PHE A 25 12.73 14.56 -5.51
N TRP A 26 12.20 15.69 -5.01
CA TRP A 26 10.85 15.81 -4.42
C TRP A 26 10.05 16.97 -5.01
N SER A 27 10.33 17.38 -6.22
CA SER A 27 9.57 18.46 -6.85
C SER A 27 9.48 18.31 -8.37
N LEU A 28 8.45 18.90 -8.95
CA LEU A 28 8.17 18.85 -10.38
C LEU A 28 7.63 20.19 -10.90
N GLY A 29 7.56 20.35 -12.21
CA GLY A 29 7.03 21.53 -12.86
C GLY A 29 7.92 22.78 -12.73
N GLY A 30 7.31 23.95 -12.78
CA GLY A 30 7.96 25.25 -12.62
C GLY A 30 8.32 25.94 -13.94
N ALA A 31 7.60 27.03 -14.23
CA ALA A 31 7.93 27.99 -15.29
C ALA A 31 7.58 29.40 -14.75
N GLU A 32 8.49 29.94 -13.93
CA GLU A 32 8.29 31.16 -13.13
C GLU A 32 7.88 32.37 -13.97
N ARG A 33 8.45 32.54 -15.18
CA ARG A 33 8.08 33.62 -16.11
C ARG A 33 6.59 33.59 -16.54
N LEU A 34 5.92 32.42 -16.39
CA LEU A 34 4.49 32.23 -16.69
C LEU A 34 3.64 32.13 -15.41
N GLY A 35 4.21 32.42 -14.24
CA GLY A 35 3.52 32.29 -12.96
C GLY A 35 3.21 30.85 -12.53
N LEU A 36 3.95 29.87 -13.08
CA LEU A 36 3.82 28.45 -12.73
C LEU A 36 4.88 28.09 -11.69
N PRO A 37 4.52 27.89 -10.42
CA PRO A 37 5.46 27.52 -9.36
C PRO A 37 5.98 26.08 -9.51
N VAL A 38 7.07 25.80 -8.84
CA VAL A 38 7.55 24.43 -8.61
C VAL A 38 6.66 23.76 -7.57
N LEU A 39 6.21 22.54 -7.85
CA LEU A 39 5.31 21.77 -7.00
C LEU A 39 6.12 20.77 -6.16
N ALA A 40 5.98 20.83 -4.84
CA ALA A 40 6.54 19.84 -3.93
C ALA A 40 5.66 18.58 -3.88
N VAL A 41 6.27 17.42 -3.89
CA VAL A 41 5.61 16.12 -3.65
C VAL A 41 6.25 15.46 -2.43
N ALA A 42 5.49 14.66 -1.69
CA ALA A 42 6.00 13.97 -0.51
C ALA A 42 5.36 12.59 -0.35
N ASP A 43 6.15 11.64 0.15
CA ASP A 43 5.61 10.36 0.62
C ASP A 43 4.68 10.56 1.81
N GLY A 44 3.88 9.54 2.11
CA GLY A 44 3.12 9.50 3.35
C GLY A 44 1.68 9.03 3.21
N PRO A 45 1.42 7.79 2.79
CA PRO A 45 0.06 7.25 2.68
C PRO A 45 -0.67 7.15 4.03
N HIS A 46 0.05 7.15 5.15
CA HIS A 46 -0.49 7.13 6.50
C HIS A 46 0.15 8.15 7.46
N GLY A 47 0.72 9.23 6.90
CA GLY A 47 1.36 10.33 7.63
C GLY A 47 2.39 11.01 6.76
N LEU A 48 2.44 12.34 6.79
CA LEU A 48 3.32 13.11 5.91
C LEU A 48 4.78 12.76 6.14
N ARG A 49 5.49 12.37 5.09
CA ARG A 49 6.92 12.10 5.10
C ARG A 49 7.65 13.07 4.16
N LYS A 50 7.70 14.33 4.55
CA LYS A 50 8.45 15.36 3.84
C LYS A 50 9.88 15.45 4.37
N GLN A 51 10.87 15.49 3.50
CA GLN A 51 12.27 15.67 3.89
C GLN A 51 12.50 17.06 4.47
N LYS A 52 13.40 17.13 5.48
CA LYS A 52 13.90 18.41 5.97
C LYS A 52 14.59 19.16 4.85
N ARG A 53 14.47 20.49 4.82
CA ARG A 53 14.95 21.34 3.73
C ARG A 53 16.41 21.07 3.35
N ASP A 54 16.59 20.95 2.07
CA ASP A 54 17.64 21.39 1.15
C ASP A 54 19.10 21.30 1.56
N GLU A 55 19.67 20.16 1.22
CA GLU A 55 21.07 20.17 0.80
C GLU A 55 21.25 19.19 -0.38
N GLY A 56 20.91 19.66 -1.58
CA GLY A 56 21.21 18.92 -2.79
C GLY A 56 20.36 17.65 -3.01
N TYR A 57 20.74 16.79 -3.94
CA TYR A 57 20.16 15.46 -4.16
C TYR A 57 20.02 14.71 -2.84
N GLN A 58 18.79 14.52 -2.36
CA GLN A 58 18.62 14.17 -0.96
C GLN A 58 18.38 12.70 -0.77
N SER A 59 19.08 12.22 0.23
CA SER A 59 18.84 10.95 0.91
C SER A 59 17.35 10.79 1.26
N PRO A 60 16.77 9.59 1.17
CA PRO A 60 15.47 9.31 1.75
C PRO A 60 15.47 9.45 3.29
N LEU A 61 16.59 9.86 3.90
CA LEU A 61 16.80 9.99 5.33
C LEU A 61 16.48 11.43 5.79
N GLY A 62 15.89 11.58 6.96
CA GLY A 62 15.66 12.89 7.60
C GLY A 62 14.36 13.58 7.20
N SER A 63 13.20 13.04 7.60
CA SER A 63 11.92 13.72 7.41
C SER A 63 11.57 14.65 8.59
N ILE A 64 10.65 15.59 8.31
CA ILE A 64 10.04 16.41 9.35
C ILE A 64 9.18 15.56 10.28
N PRO A 65 8.95 15.99 11.54
CA PRO A 65 7.98 15.34 12.40
C PRO A 65 6.55 15.56 11.89
N ALA A 66 5.74 14.49 11.84
CA ALA A 66 4.34 14.50 11.40
C ALA A 66 3.49 13.52 12.23
N VAL A 67 2.17 13.60 12.14
CA VAL A 67 1.29 12.60 12.76
C VAL A 67 1.38 11.30 11.95
N CYS A 68 1.63 10.20 12.64
CA CYS A 68 1.63 8.87 12.04
C CYS A 68 0.30 8.19 12.36
N TYR A 69 -0.57 8.09 11.37
CA TYR A 69 -1.84 7.36 11.46
C TYR A 69 -1.60 5.85 11.37
N PRO A 70 -2.59 5.02 11.70
CA PRO A 70 -2.54 3.59 11.41
C PRO A 70 -2.23 3.33 9.93
N THR A 71 -1.50 2.25 9.65
CA THR A 71 -1.17 1.85 8.28
C THR A 71 -2.40 1.40 7.49
N ALA A 72 -2.27 1.29 6.16
CA ALA A 72 -3.40 0.91 5.30
C ALA A 72 -4.00 -0.45 5.67
N SER A 73 -3.16 -1.44 6.04
CA SER A 73 -3.64 -2.73 6.53
C SER A 73 -4.46 -2.61 7.83
N ALA A 74 -4.13 -1.64 8.68
CA ALA A 74 -4.90 -1.36 9.89
C ALA A 74 -6.18 -0.60 9.57
N PHE A 75 -6.09 0.60 8.96
CA PHE A 75 -7.29 1.42 8.80
C PHE A 75 -8.33 0.81 7.82
N ALA A 76 -7.92 -0.11 6.93
CA ALA A 76 -8.85 -0.86 6.10
C ALA A 76 -9.80 -1.75 6.93
N CYS A 77 -9.35 -2.21 8.09
CA CYS A 77 -10.18 -2.98 9.03
C CYS A 77 -11.31 -2.16 9.66
N SER A 78 -11.32 -0.84 9.52
CA SER A 78 -12.44 0.00 9.96
C SER A 78 -13.72 -0.23 9.15
N PHE A 79 -13.62 -0.57 7.86
CA PHE A 79 -14.74 -0.61 6.91
C PHE A 79 -15.58 0.68 6.95
N ASP A 80 -14.94 1.83 7.14
CA ASP A 80 -15.58 3.13 7.41
C ASP A 80 -15.04 4.21 6.46
N GLU A 81 -15.79 4.48 5.39
CA GLU A 81 -15.40 5.50 4.38
C GLU A 81 -15.37 6.92 4.98
N ASP A 82 -16.28 7.24 5.91
CA ASP A 82 -16.34 8.57 6.52
C ASP A 82 -15.14 8.83 7.44
N LEU A 83 -14.74 7.83 8.23
CA LEU A 83 -13.55 7.89 9.07
C LEU A 83 -12.28 8.11 8.21
N ILE A 84 -12.16 7.37 7.10
CA ILE A 84 -11.01 7.47 6.21
C ILE A 84 -11.02 8.78 5.41
N PHE A 85 -12.21 9.31 5.08
CA PHE A 85 -12.32 10.66 4.52
C PHE A 85 -11.79 11.72 5.50
N ARG A 86 -12.18 11.66 6.79
CA ARG A 86 -11.67 12.59 7.82
C ARG A 86 -10.16 12.46 8.02
N MET A 87 -9.62 11.24 8.00
CA MET A 87 -8.17 11.00 8.04
C MET A 87 -7.49 11.66 6.82
N GLY A 88 -8.09 11.54 5.63
CA GLY A 88 -7.63 12.22 4.42
C GLY A 88 -7.61 13.74 4.56
N GLN A 89 -8.64 14.34 5.19
CA GLN A 89 -8.68 15.77 5.47
C GLN A 89 -7.52 16.22 6.35
N ALA A 90 -7.26 15.51 7.44
CA ALA A 90 -6.16 15.82 8.35
C ALA A 90 -4.78 15.71 7.67
N LEU A 91 -4.57 14.65 6.84
CA LEU A 91 -3.36 14.54 6.01
C LEU A 91 -3.23 15.71 5.02
N GLY A 92 -4.33 16.14 4.41
CA GLY A 92 -4.35 17.30 3.52
C GLY A 92 -3.99 18.60 4.25
N GLU A 93 -4.44 18.79 5.48
CA GLU A 93 -4.11 19.94 6.31
C GLU A 93 -2.62 19.97 6.68
N GLU A 94 -2.03 18.85 7.07
CA GLU A 94 -0.58 18.75 7.32
C GLU A 94 0.23 19.00 6.04
N CYS A 95 -0.23 18.52 4.88
CA CYS A 95 0.39 18.83 3.59
C CYS A 95 0.34 20.33 3.25
N ARG A 96 -0.77 21.00 3.56
CA ARG A 96 -0.93 22.46 3.38
C ARG A 96 0.03 23.25 4.27
N GLU A 97 0.13 22.89 5.55
CA GLU A 97 1.07 23.48 6.50
C GLU A 97 2.50 23.41 5.97
N GLU A 98 2.85 22.31 5.34
CA GLU A 98 4.19 22.02 4.82
C GLU A 98 4.37 22.39 3.33
N ASN A 99 3.40 23.06 2.71
CA ASN A 99 3.43 23.46 1.29
C ASN A 99 3.72 22.28 0.34
N VAL A 100 3.09 21.13 0.58
CA VAL A 100 3.12 19.96 -0.30
C VAL A 100 1.94 20.03 -1.27
N ALA A 101 2.23 19.93 -2.56
CA ALA A 101 1.22 19.98 -3.60
C ALA A 101 0.56 18.62 -3.88
N VAL A 102 1.32 17.52 -3.73
CA VAL A 102 0.82 16.16 -3.96
C VAL A 102 1.38 15.20 -2.90
N LEU A 103 0.47 14.49 -2.23
CA LEU A 103 0.77 13.39 -1.33
C LEU A 103 0.84 12.07 -2.13
N LEU A 104 1.94 11.31 -2.01
CA LEU A 104 2.17 10.07 -2.75
C LEU A 104 1.49 8.86 -2.08
N GLY A 105 0.21 8.73 -2.32
CA GLY A 105 -0.69 7.71 -1.81
C GLY A 105 -2.13 7.98 -2.22
N PRO A 106 -3.05 7.03 -1.93
CA PRO A 106 -2.87 5.74 -1.29
C PRO A 106 -2.31 4.65 -2.22
N GLY A 107 -1.79 3.55 -1.60
CA GLY A 107 -1.46 2.33 -2.28
C GLY A 107 -2.63 1.35 -2.27
N VAL A 108 -3.00 0.80 -3.45
CA VAL A 108 -4.21 -0.05 -3.61
C VAL A 108 -3.92 -1.40 -4.25
N ASN A 109 -2.67 -1.82 -4.30
CA ASN A 109 -2.35 -3.14 -4.82
C ASN A 109 -3.00 -4.23 -3.96
N ILE A 110 -3.50 -5.27 -4.62
CA ILE A 110 -4.16 -6.37 -3.93
C ILE A 110 -3.14 -7.21 -3.15
N LYS A 111 -3.50 -7.59 -1.94
CA LYS A 111 -2.76 -8.51 -1.07
C LYS A 111 -2.89 -9.94 -1.61
N ARG A 112 -2.13 -10.22 -2.68
CA ARG A 112 -2.13 -11.52 -3.37
C ARG A 112 -1.57 -12.64 -2.49
N SER A 113 -0.49 -12.32 -1.78
CA SER A 113 0.16 -13.21 -0.82
C SER A 113 0.35 -12.49 0.51
N PRO A 114 0.12 -13.14 1.64
CA PRO A 114 0.42 -12.56 2.95
C PRO A 114 1.92 -12.32 3.19
N LEU A 115 2.79 -12.84 2.31
CA LEU A 115 4.24 -12.64 2.38
C LEU A 115 4.72 -11.31 1.78
N CYS A 116 3.90 -10.60 0.99
CA CYS A 116 4.35 -9.36 0.36
C CYS A 116 4.79 -8.33 1.40
N GLY A 117 6.03 -7.85 1.28
CA GLY A 117 6.64 -6.96 2.25
C GLY A 117 5.95 -5.61 2.41
N ARG A 118 5.21 -5.16 1.38
CA ARG A 118 4.44 -3.90 1.40
C ARG A 118 2.96 -4.08 1.75
N ASN A 119 2.51 -5.26 2.19
CA ASN A 119 1.11 -5.45 2.58
C ASN A 119 0.64 -4.49 3.66
N PHE A 120 1.53 -4.04 4.55
CA PHE A 120 1.19 -3.07 5.59
C PHE A 120 0.68 -1.73 5.02
N GLU A 121 1.12 -1.32 3.82
CA GLU A 121 0.67 -0.08 3.17
C GLU A 121 -0.40 -0.29 2.08
N TYR A 122 -0.85 -1.54 1.87
CA TYR A 122 -1.96 -1.88 0.99
C TYR A 122 -3.22 -2.22 1.80
N LEU A 123 -4.38 -1.89 1.24
CA LEU A 123 -5.64 -1.92 1.97
C LEU A 123 -6.16 -3.35 2.21
N SER A 124 -6.37 -4.13 1.16
CA SER A 124 -7.15 -5.36 1.26
C SER A 124 -6.76 -6.42 0.21
N GLU A 125 -7.18 -7.65 0.45
CA GLU A 125 -7.29 -8.71 -0.57
C GLU A 125 -8.55 -8.55 -1.44
N ASP A 126 -9.51 -7.72 -0.99
CA ASP A 126 -10.73 -7.42 -1.71
C ASP A 126 -10.65 -6.12 -2.50
N PRO A 127 -10.91 -6.13 -3.82
CA PRO A 127 -10.79 -4.96 -4.67
C PRO A 127 -11.84 -3.87 -4.42
N LEU A 128 -13.06 -4.22 -3.98
CA LEU A 128 -14.09 -3.23 -3.66
C LEU A 128 -13.70 -2.46 -2.40
N LEU A 129 -13.37 -3.15 -1.32
CA LEU A 129 -12.97 -2.54 -0.06
C LEU A 129 -11.74 -1.63 -0.28
N ALA A 130 -10.72 -2.13 -1.00
CA ALA A 130 -9.53 -1.36 -1.30
C ALA A 130 -9.83 -0.10 -2.12
N GLY A 131 -10.66 -0.22 -3.16
CA GLY A 131 -11.03 0.91 -4.02
C GLY A 131 -11.86 1.98 -3.32
N LYS A 132 -12.86 1.58 -2.52
CA LYS A 132 -13.76 2.50 -1.80
C LYS A 132 -13.04 3.29 -0.72
N LEU A 133 -12.25 2.63 0.12
CA LEU A 133 -11.48 3.33 1.15
C LEU A 133 -10.39 4.23 0.54
N ALA A 134 -9.76 3.80 -0.55
CA ALA A 134 -8.84 4.66 -1.29
C ALA A 134 -9.54 5.90 -1.86
N ALA A 135 -10.72 5.75 -2.44
CA ALA A 135 -11.50 6.87 -2.96
C ALA A 135 -11.88 7.85 -1.83
N ALA A 136 -12.25 7.35 -0.65
CA ALA A 136 -12.53 8.17 0.53
C ALA A 136 -11.30 8.99 0.97
N LEU A 137 -10.13 8.34 1.08
CA LEU A 137 -8.87 9.01 1.43
C LEU A 137 -8.50 10.10 0.41
N ILE A 138 -8.58 9.79 -0.89
CA ILE A 138 -8.31 10.72 -1.99
C ILE A 138 -9.22 11.95 -1.88
N LYS A 139 -10.53 11.75 -1.74
CA LYS A 139 -11.50 12.84 -1.59
C LYS A 139 -11.17 13.70 -0.36
N GLY A 140 -10.82 13.08 0.77
CA GLY A 140 -10.45 13.78 1.99
C GLY A 140 -9.23 14.69 1.81
N VAL A 141 -8.13 14.17 1.30
CA VAL A 141 -6.90 14.96 1.03
C VAL A 141 -7.19 16.08 0.03
N GLN A 142 -7.87 15.77 -1.07
CA GLN A 142 -8.14 16.74 -2.14
C GLN A 142 -9.14 17.80 -1.74
N SER A 143 -10.02 17.56 -0.76
CA SER A 143 -10.91 18.56 -0.20
C SER A 143 -10.17 19.72 0.47
N LYS A 144 -8.90 19.52 0.84
CA LYS A 144 -8.01 20.54 1.40
C LYS A 144 -7.11 21.21 0.35
N GLY A 145 -7.32 20.94 -0.94
CA GLY A 145 -6.57 21.56 -2.03
C GLY A 145 -5.17 20.98 -2.23
N VAL A 146 -4.97 19.72 -1.83
CA VAL A 146 -3.75 18.95 -2.03
C VAL A 146 -4.05 17.75 -2.91
N GLY A 147 -3.21 17.49 -3.92
CA GLY A 147 -3.36 16.33 -4.79
C GLY A 147 -2.94 15.03 -4.11
N THR A 148 -3.38 13.91 -4.68
CA THR A 148 -2.96 12.57 -4.30
C THR A 148 -2.33 11.87 -5.50
N SER A 149 -1.46 10.88 -5.25
CA SER A 149 -0.90 10.01 -6.28
C SER A 149 -1.28 8.57 -5.97
N LEU A 150 -2.30 8.08 -6.67
CA LEU A 150 -2.77 6.70 -6.55
C LEU A 150 -1.70 5.73 -7.05
N LYS A 151 -1.31 4.73 -6.24
CA LYS A 151 -0.15 3.86 -6.50
C LYS A 151 -0.39 2.40 -6.10
N HIS A 152 0.37 1.43 -6.62
CA HIS A 152 1.32 1.45 -7.74
C HIS A 152 0.66 0.77 -8.93
N PHE A 153 0.42 1.48 -9.99
CA PHE A 153 -0.40 1.07 -11.14
C PHE A 153 0.44 0.30 -12.17
N ALA A 154 0.33 -1.06 -12.26
CA ALA A 154 -0.53 -1.97 -11.56
C ALA A 154 0.19 -3.29 -11.22
N ALA A 155 -0.47 -4.11 -10.39
CA ALA A 155 -0.05 -5.48 -10.06
C ALA A 155 1.37 -5.57 -9.44
N ASN A 156 1.75 -4.61 -8.59
CA ASN A 156 2.95 -4.68 -7.75
C ASN A 156 2.61 -5.42 -6.45
N SER A 157 2.44 -6.74 -6.52
CA SER A 157 2.01 -7.57 -5.40
C SER A 157 3.13 -8.41 -4.79
N GLN A 158 4.39 -8.02 -5.03
CA GLN A 158 5.61 -8.59 -4.44
C GLN A 158 6.75 -7.58 -4.47
N GLU A 159 7.70 -7.71 -3.54
CA GLU A 159 8.90 -6.89 -3.47
C GLU A 159 10.12 -7.57 -4.10
N THR A 160 10.18 -8.89 -4.00
CA THR A 160 11.26 -9.69 -4.60
C THR A 160 11.34 -9.45 -6.11
N LYS A 161 12.48 -8.95 -6.56
CA LYS A 161 12.76 -8.60 -7.97
C LYS A 161 11.74 -7.61 -8.56
N ARG A 162 11.08 -6.77 -7.78
CA ARG A 162 9.98 -5.87 -8.23
C ARG A 162 10.31 -5.04 -9.47
N ALA A 163 11.57 -4.63 -9.65
CA ALA A 163 12.02 -3.85 -10.80
C ALA A 163 12.25 -4.67 -12.09
N LYS A 164 12.06 -6.00 -12.05
CA LYS A 164 12.29 -6.93 -13.16
C LYS A 164 11.18 -7.98 -13.30
N SER A 165 10.38 -8.20 -12.26
CA SER A 165 9.30 -9.18 -12.27
C SER A 165 8.23 -8.80 -13.30
N ASP A 166 7.78 -9.80 -14.05
CA ASP A 166 6.73 -9.69 -15.05
C ASP A 166 5.47 -10.38 -14.54
N SER A 167 4.51 -9.60 -14.07
CA SER A 167 3.21 -10.07 -13.61
C SER A 167 2.38 -10.52 -14.81
N ARG A 168 2.28 -11.84 -15.01
CA ARG A 168 1.51 -12.48 -16.08
C ARG A 168 0.14 -12.83 -15.57
N ILE A 169 -0.88 -12.13 -16.07
CA ILE A 169 -2.25 -12.16 -15.57
C ILE A 169 -3.21 -12.26 -16.76
N ASP A 170 -4.15 -13.21 -16.71
CA ASP A 170 -5.22 -13.33 -17.70
C ASP A 170 -6.18 -12.12 -17.62
N ALA A 171 -6.95 -11.91 -18.70
CA ALA A 171 -7.81 -10.73 -18.80
C ALA A 171 -8.83 -10.64 -17.67
N ARG A 172 -9.55 -11.73 -17.40
CA ARG A 172 -10.59 -11.74 -16.37
C ARG A 172 -10.04 -11.39 -15.00
N THR A 173 -8.96 -12.05 -14.59
CA THR A 173 -8.29 -11.81 -13.31
C THR A 173 -7.78 -10.37 -13.22
N LEU A 174 -7.22 -9.86 -14.31
CA LEU A 174 -6.70 -8.50 -14.36
C LEU A 174 -7.81 -7.47 -14.12
N TRP A 175 -8.95 -7.58 -14.79
CA TRP A 175 -10.07 -6.64 -14.68
C TRP A 175 -10.86 -6.80 -13.37
N GLU A 176 -11.13 -8.03 -12.92
CA GLU A 176 -11.96 -8.27 -11.73
C GLU A 176 -11.20 -8.06 -10.42
N ILE A 177 -9.86 -8.25 -10.40
CA ILE A 177 -9.06 -8.24 -9.18
C ILE A 177 -8.05 -7.09 -9.15
N TYR A 178 -7.12 -7.01 -10.11
CA TYR A 178 -5.94 -6.14 -10.00
C TYR A 178 -6.15 -4.72 -10.51
N LEU A 179 -7.05 -4.50 -11.46
CA LEU A 179 -7.41 -3.18 -11.98
C LEU A 179 -8.62 -2.56 -11.25
N LYS A 180 -9.54 -3.38 -10.74
CA LYS A 180 -10.80 -2.92 -10.10
C LYS A 180 -10.58 -1.89 -8.97
N PRO A 181 -9.64 -2.04 -8.01
CA PRO A 181 -9.44 -1.04 -6.98
C PRO A 181 -8.96 0.30 -7.54
N PHE A 182 -8.13 0.28 -8.59
CA PHE A 182 -7.71 1.49 -9.30
C PHE A 182 -8.87 2.14 -10.05
N GLU A 183 -9.71 1.36 -10.75
CA GLU A 183 -10.89 1.87 -11.44
C GLU A 183 -11.81 2.61 -10.48
N ILE A 184 -12.14 2.01 -9.33
CA ILE A 184 -12.98 2.63 -8.29
C ILE A 184 -12.34 3.93 -7.79
N ALA A 185 -11.05 3.87 -7.41
CA ALA A 185 -10.34 5.03 -6.88
C ALA A 185 -10.22 6.17 -7.91
N VAL A 186 -10.01 5.86 -9.20
CA VAL A 186 -9.94 6.86 -10.28
C VAL A 186 -11.31 7.48 -10.55
N ARG A 187 -12.37 6.65 -10.68
CA ARG A 187 -13.71 7.15 -11.03
C ARG A 187 -14.36 7.89 -9.87
N GLU A 188 -14.24 7.40 -8.65
CA GLU A 188 -14.89 7.98 -7.48
C GLU A 188 -14.03 8.99 -6.74
N GLY A 189 -12.72 8.70 -6.57
CA GLY A 189 -11.77 9.56 -5.86
C GLY A 189 -11.19 10.68 -6.71
N ARG A 190 -11.07 10.46 -8.03
CA ARG A 190 -10.51 11.43 -9.01
C ARG A 190 -9.14 11.96 -8.60
N PRO A 191 -8.13 11.09 -8.37
CA PRO A 191 -6.80 11.51 -7.96
C PRO A 191 -6.21 12.49 -8.98
N TRP A 192 -5.42 13.47 -8.50
CA TRP A 192 -4.75 14.40 -9.41
C TRP A 192 -3.61 13.75 -10.17
N THR A 193 -3.00 12.71 -9.57
CA THR A 193 -1.91 11.97 -10.20
C THR A 193 -2.05 10.46 -9.98
N VAL A 194 -1.44 9.67 -10.88
CA VAL A 194 -1.34 8.21 -10.78
C VAL A 194 0.12 7.82 -10.95
N MET A 195 0.59 6.84 -10.18
CA MET A 195 1.98 6.38 -10.21
C MET A 195 2.05 4.95 -10.76
N PRO A 196 2.61 4.74 -11.98
CA PRO A 196 2.91 3.41 -12.51
C PRO A 196 3.93 2.67 -11.67
N ALA A 197 3.75 1.34 -11.57
CA ALA A 197 4.60 0.45 -10.79
C ALA A 197 5.96 0.16 -11.43
N TYR A 198 6.87 -0.45 -10.65
CA TYR A 198 8.20 -0.86 -11.12
C TYR A 198 8.19 -2.05 -12.08
N ASN A 199 7.25 -2.98 -11.89
CA ASN A 199 7.20 -4.27 -12.56
C ASN A 199 6.74 -4.18 -14.03
N LEU A 200 6.94 -5.28 -14.75
CA LEU A 200 6.26 -5.49 -16.01
C LEU A 200 4.86 -6.05 -15.74
N LEU A 201 3.94 -5.67 -16.62
CA LEU A 201 2.61 -6.26 -16.71
C LEU A 201 2.44 -6.87 -18.09
N ASN A 202 2.28 -8.17 -18.14
CA ASN A 202 2.14 -8.93 -19.39
C ASN A 202 3.22 -8.58 -20.43
N GLY A 203 4.49 -8.52 -20.00
CA GLY A 203 5.67 -8.32 -20.84
C GLY A 203 6.11 -6.88 -21.03
N THR A 204 5.36 -5.89 -20.56
CA THR A 204 5.70 -4.47 -20.74
C THR A 204 5.80 -3.77 -19.41
N TYR A 205 6.89 -2.99 -19.18
CA TYR A 205 7.03 -2.17 -17.98
C TYR A 205 5.85 -1.22 -17.83
N CYS A 206 5.31 -1.08 -16.62
CA CYS A 206 4.12 -0.26 -16.39
C CYS A 206 4.29 1.19 -16.87
N CYS A 207 5.49 1.77 -16.73
CA CYS A 207 5.80 3.11 -17.28
C CYS A 207 5.82 3.19 -18.82
N GLU A 208 5.91 2.06 -19.52
CA GLU A 208 5.99 1.96 -20.98
C GLU A 208 4.78 1.29 -21.62
N ASN A 209 3.79 0.94 -20.80
CA ASN A 209 2.62 0.19 -21.22
C ASN A 209 1.52 1.14 -21.73
N SER A 210 1.47 1.37 -23.05
CA SER A 210 0.48 2.25 -23.66
C SER A 210 -0.95 1.79 -23.42
N TRP A 211 -1.18 0.46 -23.45
CA TRP A 211 -2.49 -0.09 -23.14
C TRP A 211 -2.91 0.28 -21.72
N LEU A 212 -2.01 0.14 -20.73
CA LEU A 212 -2.30 0.47 -19.33
C LEU A 212 -2.53 1.98 -19.13
N LEU A 213 -1.64 2.84 -19.66
CA LEU A 213 -1.62 4.26 -19.38
C LEU A 213 -2.54 5.09 -20.29
N GLN A 214 -2.70 4.69 -21.57
CA GLN A 214 -3.53 5.45 -22.51
C GLN A 214 -4.92 4.82 -22.65
N ASP A 215 -4.98 3.50 -22.87
CA ASP A 215 -6.25 2.85 -23.19
C ASP A 215 -7.07 2.64 -21.92
N VAL A 216 -6.51 1.97 -20.89
CA VAL A 216 -7.23 1.69 -19.64
C VAL A 216 -7.42 2.97 -18.83
N LEU A 217 -6.32 3.61 -18.42
CA LEU A 217 -6.38 4.73 -17.48
C LEU A 217 -7.10 5.94 -18.07
N ARG A 218 -6.69 6.40 -19.27
CA ARG A 218 -7.23 7.62 -19.85
C ARG A 218 -8.51 7.39 -20.65
N ARG A 219 -8.51 6.45 -21.61
CA ARG A 219 -9.66 6.26 -22.50
C ARG A 219 -10.83 5.59 -21.77
N GLN A 220 -10.56 4.46 -21.11
CA GLN A 220 -11.63 3.66 -20.49
C GLN A 220 -12.13 4.25 -19.17
N TRP A 221 -11.23 4.81 -18.32
CA TRP A 221 -11.62 5.35 -17.01
C TRP A 221 -11.75 6.87 -16.98
N GLY A 222 -11.34 7.59 -18.03
CA GLY A 222 -11.46 9.04 -18.14
C GLY A 222 -10.50 9.81 -17.23
N PHE A 223 -9.32 9.27 -16.95
CA PHE A 223 -8.32 9.97 -16.15
C PHE A 223 -7.70 11.15 -16.93
N GLU A 224 -7.80 12.34 -16.40
CA GLU A 224 -7.30 13.58 -17.01
C GLU A 224 -6.06 14.16 -16.30
N GLY A 225 -5.62 13.52 -15.22
CA GLY A 225 -4.52 13.98 -14.39
C GLY A 225 -3.13 13.64 -14.93
N THR A 226 -2.12 13.84 -14.09
CA THR A 226 -0.70 13.62 -14.41
C THR A 226 -0.26 12.20 -14.04
N VAL A 227 0.45 11.52 -14.93
CA VAL A 227 1.07 10.22 -14.67
C VAL A 227 2.53 10.46 -14.27
N ILE A 228 2.87 10.15 -13.01
CA ILE A 228 4.20 10.38 -12.41
C ILE A 228 4.85 9.02 -12.15
N SER A 229 6.04 8.75 -12.66
CA SER A 229 6.73 7.48 -12.41
C SER A 229 7.01 7.27 -10.92
N ASP A 230 7.02 6.02 -10.48
CA ASP A 230 7.72 5.68 -9.24
C ASP A 230 9.23 5.99 -9.37
N TRP A 231 9.93 6.17 -8.25
CA TRP A 231 11.32 6.67 -8.22
C TRP A 231 12.29 5.73 -8.91
N GLY A 232 12.74 6.12 -10.12
CA GLY A 232 13.61 5.30 -10.97
C GLY A 232 12.90 4.15 -11.68
N ALA A 233 11.56 4.15 -11.78
CA ALA A 233 10.79 3.11 -12.48
C ALA A 233 10.88 3.20 -14.00
N MET A 234 11.13 4.39 -14.57
CA MET A 234 11.27 4.57 -16.01
C MET A 234 12.47 3.78 -16.55
N ASN A 235 12.28 3.01 -17.62
CA ASN A 235 13.31 2.20 -18.24
C ASN A 235 13.82 2.83 -19.55
N ARG A 236 12.92 3.14 -20.51
CA ARG A 236 13.26 3.77 -21.79
C ARG A 236 12.62 5.13 -21.92
N CYS A 237 13.42 6.18 -22.01
CA CYS A 237 12.99 7.57 -21.93
C CYS A 237 11.86 7.94 -22.93
N ALA A 238 12.16 8.06 -24.23
CA ALA A 238 11.16 8.50 -25.22
C ALA A 238 9.97 7.52 -25.35
N SER A 239 10.20 6.21 -25.17
CA SER A 239 9.15 5.21 -25.20
C SER A 239 8.15 5.40 -24.06
N SER A 240 8.62 5.65 -22.83
CA SER A 240 7.76 5.87 -21.68
C SER A 240 6.84 7.08 -21.87
N PHE A 241 7.40 8.21 -22.31
CA PHE A 241 6.59 9.42 -22.55
C PHE A 241 5.58 9.21 -23.68
N ARG A 242 5.99 8.55 -24.76
CA ARG A 242 5.06 8.21 -25.86
C ARG A 242 3.93 7.30 -25.39
N SER A 243 4.21 6.40 -24.45
CA SER A 243 3.25 5.43 -23.93
C SER A 243 2.30 6.00 -22.88
N GLY A 244 2.47 7.24 -22.42
CA GLY A 244 1.52 7.88 -21.51
C GLY A 244 2.08 8.37 -20.19
N LEU A 245 3.37 8.12 -19.89
CA LEU A 245 4.05 8.73 -18.76
C LEU A 245 4.18 10.24 -18.99
N ASP A 246 3.92 11.07 -17.97
CA ASP A 246 4.08 12.52 -18.06
C ASP A 246 5.37 13.02 -17.39
N VAL A 247 5.74 12.44 -16.25
CA VAL A 247 6.89 12.89 -15.46
C VAL A 247 7.73 11.71 -14.98
N GLU A 248 9.03 11.76 -15.22
CA GLU A 248 10.00 10.87 -14.56
C GLU A 248 10.38 11.42 -13.18
N MET A 249 10.34 10.58 -12.15
CA MET A 249 10.87 10.88 -10.83
C MET A 249 11.98 9.88 -10.44
N PRO A 250 12.99 10.35 -9.68
CA PRO A 250 13.35 11.75 -9.49
C PRO A 250 14.01 12.32 -10.73
N GLY A 251 14.00 13.66 -10.86
CA GLY A 251 14.65 14.31 -11.99
C GLY A 251 16.15 14.03 -12.07
N GLY A 252 16.67 13.91 -13.31
CA GLY A 252 18.10 13.79 -13.59
C GLY A 252 18.68 12.37 -13.44
N VAL A 253 17.84 11.33 -13.37
CA VAL A 253 18.26 9.92 -13.28
C VAL A 253 18.47 9.33 -14.68
N ASN A 254 17.38 9.21 -15.46
CA ASN A 254 17.42 8.69 -16.83
C ASN A 254 17.03 9.74 -17.86
N HIS A 255 16.54 10.90 -17.40
CA HIS A 255 16.13 12.01 -18.25
C HIS A 255 17.38 12.67 -18.87
N ASP A 256 17.48 12.60 -20.17
CA ASP A 256 18.47 13.30 -21.00
C ASP A 256 17.72 14.32 -21.86
N GLU A 257 17.78 15.60 -21.45
CA GLU A 257 17.08 16.70 -22.12
C GLU A 257 17.47 16.79 -23.60
N GLU A 258 18.75 16.67 -23.92
CA GLU A 258 19.23 16.71 -25.30
C GLU A 258 18.73 15.49 -26.11
N TYR A 259 18.66 14.31 -25.47
CA TYR A 259 18.08 13.12 -26.10
C TYR A 259 16.59 13.31 -26.40
N LEU A 260 15.83 13.91 -25.46
CA LEU A 260 14.40 14.18 -25.69
C LEU A 260 14.18 15.28 -26.73
N MET A 261 15.01 16.33 -26.74
CA MET A 261 14.96 17.34 -27.79
C MET A 261 15.16 16.71 -29.16
N ALA A 262 16.21 15.87 -29.31
CA ALA A 262 16.45 15.14 -30.55
C ALA A 262 15.30 14.16 -30.88
N ALA A 263 14.72 13.50 -29.87
CA ALA A 263 13.58 12.59 -30.07
C ALA A 263 12.30 13.31 -30.55
N VAL A 264 12.12 14.56 -30.17
CA VAL A 264 11.03 15.41 -30.70
C VAL A 264 11.34 15.83 -32.14
N GLU A 265 12.59 16.24 -32.43
CA GLU A 265 13.02 16.67 -33.76
C GLU A 265 12.93 15.55 -34.80
N ASP A 266 13.27 14.32 -34.45
CA ASP A 266 13.22 13.16 -35.33
C ASP A 266 11.89 12.38 -35.29
N GLY A 267 10.89 12.86 -34.52
CA GLY A 267 9.53 12.32 -34.46
C GLY A 267 9.36 11.07 -33.58
N ARG A 268 10.42 10.59 -32.92
CA ARG A 268 10.30 9.46 -31.93
C ARG A 268 9.40 9.82 -30.76
N LEU A 269 9.37 11.09 -30.37
CA LEU A 269 8.38 11.66 -29.43
C LEU A 269 7.56 12.72 -30.17
N PRO A 270 6.27 12.49 -30.51
CA PRO A 270 5.46 13.47 -31.20
C PRO A 270 5.33 14.78 -30.42
N GLU A 271 5.46 15.93 -31.09
CA GLU A 271 5.34 17.25 -30.46
C GLU A 271 3.96 17.44 -29.78
N LYS A 272 2.89 16.89 -30.37
CA LYS A 272 1.55 16.85 -29.78
C LYS A 272 1.58 16.18 -28.41
N ARG A 273 2.31 15.05 -28.25
CA ARG A 273 2.44 14.37 -26.96
C ARG A 273 3.19 15.21 -25.93
N LEU A 274 4.21 15.95 -26.36
CA LEU A 274 4.93 16.89 -25.51
C LEU A 274 4.00 18.04 -25.03
N ASP A 275 3.11 18.52 -25.89
CA ASP A 275 2.09 19.51 -25.54
C ASP A 275 1.06 18.97 -24.53
N GLU A 276 0.65 17.71 -24.70
CA GLU A 276 -0.22 17.02 -23.74
C GLU A 276 0.43 16.92 -22.35
N ILE A 277 1.71 16.49 -22.29
CA ILE A 277 2.48 16.42 -21.05
C ILE A 277 2.54 17.80 -20.37
N ALA A 278 2.90 18.84 -21.12
CA ALA A 278 2.93 20.21 -20.61
C ALA A 278 1.55 20.63 -20.09
N GLY A 279 0.49 20.26 -20.80
CA GLY A 279 -0.88 20.54 -20.41
C GLY A 279 -1.29 19.86 -19.08
N HIS A 280 -0.87 18.61 -18.85
CA HIS A 280 -1.15 17.91 -17.59
C HIS A 280 -0.42 18.55 -16.40
N ILE A 281 0.84 18.97 -16.57
CA ILE A 281 1.59 19.67 -15.53
C ILE A 281 1.02 21.05 -15.22
N ILE A 282 0.59 21.79 -16.26
CA ILE A 282 -0.09 23.08 -16.09
C ILE A 282 -1.40 22.87 -15.31
N ASP A 283 -2.22 21.88 -15.66
CA ASP A 283 -3.46 21.59 -14.95
C ASP A 283 -3.21 21.26 -13.48
N LEU A 284 -2.20 20.43 -13.20
CA LEU A 284 -1.80 20.10 -11.84
C LEU A 284 -1.40 21.37 -11.07
N THR A 285 -0.63 22.25 -11.72
CA THR A 285 -0.20 23.51 -11.12
C THR A 285 -1.39 24.45 -10.84
N LEU A 286 -2.31 24.58 -11.80
CA LEU A 286 -3.51 25.39 -11.62
C LEU A 286 -4.43 24.84 -10.52
N LYS A 287 -4.62 23.52 -10.45
CA LYS A 287 -5.36 22.88 -9.37
C LYS A 287 -4.72 23.16 -8.01
N HIS A 288 -3.39 23.08 -7.92
CA HIS A 288 -2.68 23.43 -6.69
C HIS A 288 -2.88 24.91 -6.32
N GLN A 289 -2.75 25.85 -7.28
CA GLN A 289 -2.96 27.26 -7.04
C GLN A 289 -4.39 27.58 -6.56
N GLU A 290 -5.41 26.94 -7.15
CA GLU A 290 -6.79 27.04 -6.68
C GLU A 290 -6.97 26.40 -5.30
N GLY A 291 -6.37 25.25 -5.08
CA GLY A 291 -6.34 24.56 -3.79
C GLY A 291 -5.76 25.43 -2.66
N GLN A 292 -4.73 26.26 -2.96
CA GLN A 292 -4.16 27.18 -1.97
C GLN A 292 -5.16 28.26 -1.49
N LYS A 293 -6.26 28.50 -2.19
CA LYS A 293 -7.30 29.43 -1.76
C LYS A 293 -8.31 28.81 -0.78
N ILE A 294 -8.34 27.50 -0.64
CA ILE A 294 -9.24 26.79 0.27
C ILE A 294 -8.78 27.06 1.71
N PRO A 295 -9.65 27.57 2.60
CA PRO A 295 -9.32 27.75 4.01
C PRO A 295 -8.98 26.39 4.67
N TYR A 296 -7.99 26.38 5.54
CA TYR A 296 -7.66 25.21 6.34
C TYR A 296 -7.17 25.62 7.71
N THR A 297 -7.26 24.72 8.68
CA THR A 297 -6.68 24.87 10.00
C THR A 297 -5.98 23.56 10.32
N SER A 298 -4.70 23.61 10.61
CA SER A 298 -3.95 22.44 11.09
C SER A 298 -3.96 22.46 12.62
N ASP A 299 -4.67 21.49 13.21
CA ASP A 299 -4.68 21.26 14.66
C ASP A 299 -4.07 19.90 14.98
N ARG A 300 -2.79 19.91 15.33
CA ARG A 300 -2.04 18.69 15.63
C ARG A 300 -2.62 17.87 16.78
N LYS A 301 -3.26 18.51 17.75
CA LYS A 301 -3.93 17.81 18.86
C LYS A 301 -5.17 17.07 18.37
N ALA A 302 -5.96 17.71 17.50
CA ALA A 302 -7.11 17.07 16.86
C ALA A 302 -6.66 15.92 15.93
N HIS A 303 -5.57 16.09 15.19
CA HIS A 303 -5.01 15.04 14.33
C HIS A 303 -4.51 13.83 15.15
N LEU A 304 -3.87 14.04 16.30
CA LEU A 304 -3.49 12.94 17.20
C LEU A 304 -4.72 12.22 17.78
N ALA A 305 -5.77 12.95 18.15
CA ALA A 305 -7.02 12.36 18.60
C ALA A 305 -7.69 11.53 17.49
N LEU A 306 -7.68 12.03 16.24
CA LEU A 306 -8.19 11.29 15.09
C LEU A 306 -7.33 10.05 14.79
N ALA A 307 -6.00 10.13 14.90
CA ALA A 307 -5.13 8.96 14.74
C ALA A 307 -5.45 7.86 15.75
N ARG A 308 -5.79 8.24 16.99
CA ARG A 308 -6.30 7.33 18.02
C ARG A 308 -7.65 6.75 17.63
N GLU A 309 -8.61 7.57 17.23
CA GLU A 309 -9.95 7.12 16.79
C GLU A 309 -9.84 6.11 15.61
N VAL A 310 -8.97 6.37 14.64
CA VAL A 310 -8.72 5.44 13.54
C VAL A 310 -8.17 4.13 14.06
N ALA A 311 -7.20 4.14 14.99
CA ALA A 311 -6.63 2.93 15.58
C ALA A 311 -7.68 2.12 16.38
N GLU A 312 -8.52 2.80 17.16
CA GLU A 312 -9.61 2.19 17.95
C GLU A 312 -10.64 1.49 17.06
N ASN A 313 -11.00 2.09 15.92
CA ASN A 313 -11.96 1.52 14.97
C ASN A 313 -11.33 0.46 14.04
N SER A 314 -10.02 0.31 14.05
CA SER A 314 -9.27 -0.59 13.16
C SER A 314 -8.79 -1.87 13.84
N ALA A 315 -8.58 -1.85 15.16
CA ALA A 315 -8.15 -3.04 15.89
C ALA A 315 -9.24 -4.10 15.87
N VAL A 316 -8.85 -5.36 15.62
CA VAL A 316 -9.75 -6.48 15.40
C VAL A 316 -9.66 -7.48 16.56
N LEU A 317 -10.75 -7.65 17.30
CA LEU A 317 -10.87 -8.70 18.31
C LEU A 317 -11.12 -10.03 17.59
N LEU A 318 -10.09 -10.87 17.50
CA LEU A 318 -10.14 -12.12 16.74
C LEU A 318 -10.78 -13.26 17.51
N LYS A 319 -10.46 -13.37 18.81
CA LYS A 319 -10.99 -14.38 19.74
C LYS A 319 -11.23 -13.76 21.10
N ASN A 320 -12.31 -14.15 21.80
CA ASN A 320 -12.54 -13.76 23.19
C ASN A 320 -13.46 -14.76 23.91
N GLU A 321 -12.91 -15.50 24.83
CA GLU A 321 -13.60 -16.46 25.70
C GLU A 321 -13.86 -15.84 27.09
N GLY A 322 -14.21 -14.55 27.12
CA GLY A 322 -14.54 -13.81 28.34
C GLY A 322 -13.32 -13.27 29.11
N VAL A 323 -12.13 -13.24 28.50
CA VAL A 323 -10.91 -12.66 29.09
C VAL A 323 -10.93 -11.14 28.98
N LEU A 324 -11.43 -10.61 27.88
CA LEU A 324 -11.51 -9.17 27.63
C LEU A 324 -12.97 -8.71 27.68
N PRO A 325 -13.22 -7.46 28.12
CA PRO A 325 -12.29 -6.48 28.65
C PRO A 325 -11.83 -6.82 30.07
N VAL A 326 -10.60 -6.39 30.43
CA VAL A 326 -10.09 -6.48 31.79
C VAL A 326 -10.84 -5.51 32.70
N LYS A 327 -11.10 -5.91 33.94
CA LYS A 327 -11.80 -5.07 34.92
C LYS A 327 -10.80 -4.16 35.64
N SER A 328 -11.23 -2.97 36.04
CA SER A 328 -10.38 -2.02 36.79
C SER A 328 -9.90 -2.54 38.14
N SER A 329 -10.60 -3.54 38.72
CA SER A 329 -10.22 -4.18 39.98
C SER A 329 -9.12 -5.24 39.80
N GLU A 330 -8.90 -5.74 38.59
CA GLU A 330 -7.97 -6.84 38.31
C GLU A 330 -6.52 -6.37 38.42
N GLU A 331 -5.66 -7.25 38.94
CA GLU A 331 -4.22 -7.14 38.86
C GLU A 331 -3.71 -7.88 37.62
N ILE A 332 -3.11 -7.15 36.70
CA ILE A 332 -2.72 -7.69 35.39
C ILE A 332 -1.21 -7.83 35.24
N ALA A 333 -0.77 -8.92 34.64
CA ALA A 333 0.57 -9.03 34.09
C ALA A 333 0.58 -8.55 32.64
N VAL A 334 1.50 -7.65 32.30
CA VAL A 334 1.78 -7.21 30.94
C VAL A 334 3.14 -7.75 30.53
N ILE A 335 3.14 -8.67 29.57
CA ILE A 335 4.33 -9.38 29.11
C ILE A 335 4.63 -8.99 27.66
N GLY A 336 5.90 -8.81 27.35
CA GLY A 336 6.36 -8.59 25.98
C GLY A 336 7.08 -7.27 25.76
N ALA A 337 8.19 -7.33 25.01
CA ALA A 337 8.96 -6.14 24.64
C ALA A 337 8.13 -5.11 23.86
N LEU A 338 7.17 -5.57 23.05
CA LEU A 338 6.31 -4.72 22.23
C LEU A 338 5.25 -3.95 23.06
N ALA A 339 5.02 -4.30 24.32
CA ALA A 339 4.22 -3.48 25.22
C ALA A 339 4.87 -2.12 25.54
N LYS A 340 6.20 -2.10 25.59
CA LYS A 340 7.02 -0.90 25.90
C LYS A 340 7.59 -0.26 24.65
N PHE A 341 7.93 -1.06 23.65
CA PHE A 341 8.54 -0.63 22.39
C PHE A 341 7.67 -1.11 21.22
N PRO A 342 6.46 -0.54 21.04
CA PRO A 342 5.50 -1.04 20.07
C PRO A 342 6.01 -0.83 18.65
N ARG A 343 5.67 -1.78 17.80
CA ARG A 343 5.76 -1.59 16.37
C ARG A 343 4.49 -0.91 15.88
N TYR A 344 4.59 0.36 15.50
CA TYR A 344 3.44 1.22 15.19
C TYR A 344 3.29 1.57 13.71
N GLN A 345 4.30 1.30 12.88
CA GLN A 345 4.31 1.54 11.43
C GLN A 345 5.23 0.55 10.70
N GLY A 346 5.13 0.51 9.37
CA GLY A 346 6.06 -0.23 8.52
C GLY A 346 7.36 0.51 8.27
N ALA A 347 8.16 -0.03 7.35
CA ALA A 347 9.46 0.53 6.96
C ALA A 347 9.51 0.78 5.43
N GLY A 348 10.45 1.61 5.00
CA GLY A 348 10.59 2.02 3.60
C GLY A 348 10.16 3.46 3.35
N SER A 349 9.68 3.75 2.14
CA SER A 349 9.29 5.11 1.70
C SER A 349 8.12 5.69 2.49
N SER A 350 7.26 4.85 3.08
CA SER A 350 6.12 5.29 3.89
C SER A 350 6.43 5.56 5.37
N LYS A 351 7.68 5.37 5.82
CA LYS A 351 8.07 5.49 7.22
C LYS A 351 8.06 6.93 7.70
N VAL A 352 7.09 7.28 8.55
CA VAL A 352 6.87 8.63 9.11
C VAL A 352 7.81 8.89 10.31
N ASN A 353 8.35 10.08 10.41
CA ASN A 353 8.98 10.56 11.63
C ASN A 353 7.89 11.06 12.59
N ALA A 354 7.39 10.18 13.45
CA ALA A 354 6.25 10.49 14.29
C ALA A 354 6.57 11.56 15.35
N VAL A 355 5.72 12.60 15.45
CA VAL A 355 5.85 13.69 16.44
C VAL A 355 5.76 13.19 17.87
N GLN A 356 5.04 12.12 18.08
CA GLN A 356 4.80 11.48 19.38
C GLN A 356 4.70 9.97 19.17
N ARG A 357 5.07 9.21 20.17
CA ARG A 357 4.90 7.75 20.21
C ARG A 357 4.41 7.38 21.58
N ASP A 358 3.27 6.75 21.63
CA ASP A 358 2.75 6.13 22.84
C ASP A 358 3.16 4.63 22.91
N ASN A 359 2.85 4.01 24.03
CA ASN A 359 3.01 2.57 24.17
C ASN A 359 1.91 1.99 25.07
N PRO A 360 1.49 0.74 24.81
CA PRO A 360 0.39 0.10 25.56
C PRO A 360 0.65 0.02 27.07
N LEU A 361 1.88 -0.23 27.50
CA LEU A 361 2.23 -0.34 28.92
C LEU A 361 1.97 0.96 29.68
N ALA A 362 2.39 2.10 29.11
CA ALA A 362 2.12 3.41 29.71
C ALA A 362 0.63 3.73 29.69
N ALA A 363 -0.03 3.50 28.56
CA ALA A 363 -1.46 3.77 28.38
C ALA A 363 -2.35 2.95 29.35
N LEU A 364 -2.02 1.68 29.61
CA LEU A 364 -2.73 0.87 30.62
C LEU A 364 -2.56 1.41 32.04
N LYS A 365 -1.35 1.89 32.39
CA LYS A 365 -1.11 2.52 33.69
C LYS A 365 -1.87 3.86 33.83
N GLU A 366 -1.87 4.67 32.77
CA GLU A 366 -2.64 5.93 32.72
C GLU A 366 -4.15 5.68 32.82
N ALA A 367 -4.65 4.55 32.28
CA ALA A 367 -6.03 4.10 32.44
C ALA A 367 -6.35 3.56 33.85
N GLY A 368 -5.38 3.58 34.79
CA GLY A 368 -5.56 3.17 36.17
C GLY A 368 -5.43 1.67 36.43
N CYS A 369 -4.94 0.88 35.46
CA CYS A 369 -4.73 -0.56 35.65
C CYS A 369 -3.55 -0.83 36.60
N LYS A 370 -3.71 -1.84 37.46
CA LYS A 370 -2.64 -2.35 38.32
C LYS A 370 -1.76 -3.33 37.53
N VAL A 371 -0.63 -2.81 37.04
CA VAL A 371 0.22 -3.54 36.08
C VAL A 371 1.52 -4.01 36.69
N THR A 372 1.81 -5.31 36.58
CA THR A 372 3.14 -5.91 36.70
C THR A 372 3.70 -6.16 35.30
N TYR A 373 4.94 -5.73 35.01
CA TYR A 373 5.52 -5.84 33.69
C TYR A 373 6.76 -6.76 33.68
N ALA A 374 6.85 -7.63 32.66
CA ALA A 374 8.08 -8.34 32.31
C ALA A 374 8.32 -8.29 30.79
N CYS A 375 9.59 -8.24 30.37
CA CYS A 375 9.96 -8.18 28.96
C CYS A 375 9.60 -9.46 28.20
N GLY A 376 9.84 -10.62 28.80
CA GLY A 376 9.45 -11.94 28.34
C GLY A 376 10.22 -12.49 27.14
N TYR A 377 10.66 -11.63 26.23
CA TYR A 377 11.51 -11.96 25.06
C TYR A 377 12.31 -10.74 24.62
N SER A 378 13.39 -10.95 23.88
CA SER A 378 14.20 -9.89 23.29
C SER A 378 13.85 -9.65 21.82
N LEU A 379 13.92 -8.38 21.40
CA LEU A 379 13.89 -7.98 19.98
C LEU A 379 15.30 -8.02 19.35
N LYS A 380 16.34 -8.30 20.14
CA LYS A 380 17.73 -8.32 19.68
C LYS A 380 18.34 -9.69 19.95
N ALA A 381 19.21 -10.14 19.06
CA ALA A 381 19.97 -11.37 19.26
C ALA A 381 20.93 -11.26 20.46
N GLY A 382 21.22 -12.40 21.12
CA GLY A 382 22.22 -12.50 22.19
C GLY A 382 21.73 -12.16 23.60
N ALA A 383 20.41 -12.00 23.82
CA ALA A 383 19.83 -11.92 25.16
C ALA A 383 19.70 -13.30 25.81
N ASP A 384 19.65 -13.34 27.14
CA ASP A 384 19.32 -14.55 27.89
C ASP A 384 17.80 -14.77 27.86
N GLU A 385 17.36 -15.55 26.87
CA GLU A 385 15.92 -15.82 26.65
C GLU A 385 15.32 -16.66 27.81
N GLU A 386 16.12 -17.54 28.48
CA GLU A 386 15.63 -18.29 29.64
C GLU A 386 15.37 -17.38 30.83
N GLN A 387 16.27 -16.45 31.11
CA GLN A 387 16.07 -15.47 32.17
C GLN A 387 14.81 -14.62 31.91
N LEU A 388 14.64 -14.13 30.67
CA LEU A 388 13.48 -13.32 30.30
C LEU A 388 12.16 -14.10 30.46
N LEU A 389 12.16 -15.38 30.10
CA LEU A 389 11.01 -16.25 30.24
C LEU A 389 10.68 -16.53 31.73
N GLU A 390 11.70 -16.76 32.56
CA GLU A 390 11.50 -16.95 33.99
C GLU A 390 10.98 -15.70 34.70
N GLU A 391 11.46 -14.50 34.31
CA GLU A 391 10.93 -13.22 34.76
C GLU A 391 9.45 -13.06 34.36
N ALA A 392 9.08 -13.50 33.16
CA ALA A 392 7.70 -13.49 32.69
C ALA A 392 6.79 -14.42 33.52
N ARG A 393 7.24 -15.65 33.82
CA ARG A 393 6.50 -16.58 34.68
C ARG A 393 6.23 -15.98 36.05
N ARG A 394 7.26 -15.42 36.70
CA ARG A 394 7.09 -14.73 38.02
C ARG A 394 6.14 -13.57 37.95
N ALA A 395 6.18 -12.80 36.87
CA ALA A 395 5.27 -11.67 36.71
C ALA A 395 3.80 -12.09 36.59
N CYS A 396 3.52 -13.31 36.17
CA CYS A 396 2.16 -13.89 36.08
C CYS A 396 1.65 -14.43 37.43
N GLU A 397 2.52 -14.72 38.39
CA GLU A 397 2.12 -15.30 39.68
C GLU A 397 1.13 -14.42 40.42
N GLY A 398 -0.03 -15.00 40.77
CA GLY A 398 -1.07 -14.31 41.54
C GLY A 398 -1.76 -13.16 40.78
N ARG A 399 -1.63 -13.07 39.46
CA ARG A 399 -2.35 -12.09 38.63
C ARG A 399 -3.71 -12.64 38.18
N ASP A 400 -4.69 -11.75 38.00
CA ASP A 400 -6.03 -12.12 37.55
C ASP A 400 -6.06 -12.39 36.04
N THR A 401 -5.28 -11.64 35.27
CA THR A 401 -5.23 -11.69 33.79
C THR A 401 -3.84 -11.39 33.27
N VAL A 402 -3.42 -12.05 32.22
CA VAL A 402 -2.13 -11.85 31.54
C VAL A 402 -2.37 -11.30 30.14
N LEU A 403 -1.73 -10.19 29.82
CA LEU A 403 -1.72 -9.54 28.51
C LEU A 403 -0.34 -9.72 27.86
N ILE A 404 -0.25 -10.52 26.80
CA ILE A 404 1.01 -10.76 26.07
C ILE A 404 1.02 -9.92 24.80
N PHE A 405 1.98 -9.01 24.68
CA PHE A 405 2.20 -8.21 23.47
C PHE A 405 3.27 -8.91 22.62
N ALA A 406 2.87 -9.35 21.42
CA ALA A 406 3.71 -10.04 20.46
C ALA A 406 3.51 -9.45 19.05
N GLY A 407 4.39 -9.78 18.11
CA GLY A 407 4.24 -9.29 16.74
C GLY A 407 5.55 -9.39 15.93
N LEU A 408 5.47 -8.93 14.68
CA LEU A 408 6.56 -8.99 13.74
C LEU A 408 7.58 -7.87 14.00
N PRO A 409 8.88 -8.17 14.16
CA PRO A 409 9.95 -7.16 14.14
C PRO A 409 10.02 -6.42 12.80
N GLU A 410 10.64 -5.24 12.77
CA GLU A 410 10.77 -4.41 11.57
C GLU A 410 11.48 -5.14 10.41
N ASP A 411 12.40 -6.05 10.71
CA ASP A 411 13.17 -6.82 9.73
C ASP A 411 12.37 -7.97 9.06
N TYR A 412 11.13 -8.21 9.49
CA TYR A 412 10.28 -9.26 8.92
C TYR A 412 9.44 -8.78 7.74
N GLU A 413 9.07 -7.51 7.69
CA GLU A 413 8.28 -6.93 6.61
C GLU A 413 8.64 -5.46 6.36
N SER A 414 8.88 -5.11 5.11
CA SER A 414 9.22 -3.76 4.67
C SER A 414 9.09 -3.62 3.17
N GLU A 415 9.08 -2.40 2.68
CA GLU A 415 9.44 -2.14 1.29
C GLU A 415 10.84 -2.70 0.98
N GLY A 416 10.97 -3.32 -0.21
CA GLY A 416 12.24 -3.82 -0.75
C GLY A 416 12.49 -5.32 -0.53
N PHE A 417 11.73 -6.00 0.31
CA PHE A 417 11.81 -7.45 0.48
C PHE A 417 10.48 -8.05 0.95
N ASP A 418 10.26 -9.32 0.65
CA ASP A 418 9.11 -10.09 1.09
C ASP A 418 9.44 -10.89 2.35
N ARG A 419 8.39 -11.27 3.11
CA ARG A 419 8.49 -12.18 4.24
C ARG A 419 8.89 -13.60 3.76
N GLU A 420 9.61 -14.32 4.59
CA GLU A 420 10.03 -15.70 4.30
C GLU A 420 8.97 -16.73 4.74
N ASN A 421 8.19 -16.41 5.78
CA ASN A 421 7.14 -17.26 6.35
C ASN A 421 6.07 -16.41 7.05
N LEU A 422 5.07 -17.06 7.64
CA LEU A 422 4.01 -16.42 8.42
C LEU A 422 4.21 -16.56 9.95
N GLU A 423 5.34 -17.10 10.39
CA GLU A 423 5.59 -17.35 11.80
C GLU A 423 5.92 -16.05 12.56
N LEU A 424 5.53 -16.01 13.81
CA LEU A 424 6.13 -15.09 14.78
C LEU A 424 7.55 -15.58 15.11
N PRO A 425 8.45 -14.71 15.60
CA PRO A 425 9.74 -15.12 16.14
C PRO A 425 9.59 -16.30 17.13
N ALA A 426 10.50 -17.27 17.04
CA ALA A 426 10.40 -18.51 17.82
C ALA A 426 10.32 -18.28 19.33
N ASN A 427 11.04 -17.26 19.86
CA ASN A 427 11.00 -16.88 21.27
C ASN A 427 9.62 -16.36 21.70
N GLN A 428 8.92 -15.63 20.82
CA GLN A 428 7.56 -15.16 21.10
C GLN A 428 6.55 -16.32 21.10
N ASN A 429 6.62 -17.21 20.11
CA ASN A 429 5.75 -18.40 20.07
C ASN A 429 5.99 -19.33 21.28
N ARG A 430 7.24 -19.44 21.75
CA ARG A 430 7.60 -20.19 22.95
C ARG A 430 6.99 -19.53 24.20
N LEU A 431 7.19 -18.22 24.38
CA LEU A 431 6.65 -17.47 25.51
C LEU A 431 5.14 -17.65 25.61
N ILE A 432 4.40 -17.43 24.49
CA ILE A 432 2.94 -17.52 24.49
C ILE A 432 2.49 -18.92 24.94
N ARG A 433 3.07 -19.99 24.40
CA ARG A 433 2.73 -21.37 24.77
C ARG A 433 2.98 -21.66 26.26
N GLU A 434 4.13 -21.22 26.77
CA GLU A 434 4.51 -21.47 28.16
C GLU A 434 3.63 -20.70 29.14
N ILE A 435 3.31 -19.42 28.84
CA ILE A 435 2.42 -18.63 29.70
C ILE A 435 0.97 -19.15 29.64
N CYS A 436 0.47 -19.52 28.46
CA CYS A 436 -0.85 -20.17 28.35
C CYS A 436 -0.90 -21.53 29.06
N GLY A 437 0.22 -22.20 29.24
CA GLY A 437 0.29 -23.46 29.99
C GLY A 437 0.23 -23.30 31.50
N ILE A 438 0.45 -22.11 32.04
CA ILE A 438 0.48 -21.84 33.49
C ILE A 438 -0.60 -20.87 33.95
N HIS A 439 -1.34 -20.23 33.04
CA HIS A 439 -2.35 -19.25 33.37
C HIS A 439 -3.57 -19.36 32.46
N ASP A 440 -4.80 -19.40 33.05
CA ASP A 440 -6.04 -19.66 32.32
C ASP A 440 -6.59 -18.43 31.55
N LYS A 441 -6.30 -17.22 32.03
CA LYS A 441 -6.80 -15.97 31.43
C LYS A 441 -5.67 -15.23 30.72
N VAL A 442 -5.36 -15.65 29.52
CA VAL A 442 -4.31 -15.03 28.68
C VAL A 442 -4.95 -14.39 27.46
N ALA A 443 -4.66 -13.10 27.25
CA ALA A 443 -4.95 -12.40 26.01
C ALA A 443 -3.65 -12.08 25.26
N VAL A 444 -3.61 -12.39 23.97
CA VAL A 444 -2.47 -12.10 23.10
C VAL A 444 -2.81 -10.90 22.23
N ILE A 445 -1.97 -9.87 22.27
CA ILE A 445 -2.10 -8.62 21.50
C ILE A 445 -1.03 -8.61 20.41
N LEU A 446 -1.47 -8.66 19.15
CA LEU A 446 -0.60 -8.80 17.99
C LEU A 446 -0.35 -7.47 17.29
N GLN A 447 0.92 -7.23 16.91
CA GLN A 447 1.37 -6.08 16.13
C GLN A 447 2.13 -6.55 14.88
N GLY A 448 1.71 -6.13 13.69
CA GLY A 448 2.31 -6.50 12.40
C GLY A 448 1.46 -6.02 11.24
N GLY A 449 2.00 -6.06 10.03
CA GLY A 449 1.34 -5.53 8.82
C GLY A 449 0.39 -6.52 8.13
N GLY A 450 0.28 -7.76 8.61
CA GLY A 450 -0.54 -8.78 7.99
C GLY A 450 -0.65 -10.06 8.84
N PRO A 451 -1.18 -11.16 8.26
CA PRO A 451 -1.44 -12.41 8.94
C PRO A 451 -0.18 -13.07 9.54
N VAL A 452 -0.38 -13.78 10.65
CA VAL A 452 0.62 -14.65 11.28
C VAL A 452 0.01 -15.99 11.64
N GLU A 453 0.80 -17.04 11.62
CA GLU A 453 0.43 -18.35 12.14
C GLU A 453 0.33 -18.31 13.66
N MET A 454 -0.67 -18.97 14.23
CA MET A 454 -0.97 -18.95 15.67
C MET A 454 -1.08 -20.39 16.22
N PRO A 455 0.04 -21.13 16.33
CA PRO A 455 -0.01 -22.53 16.77
C PRO A 455 -0.52 -22.71 18.22
N TRP A 456 -0.67 -21.63 18.94
CA TRP A 456 -1.14 -21.52 20.33
C TRP A 456 -2.60 -21.03 20.44
N ILE A 457 -3.31 -20.84 19.31
CA ILE A 457 -4.65 -20.18 19.27
C ILE A 457 -5.69 -20.88 20.15
N SER A 458 -5.63 -22.22 20.28
CA SER A 458 -6.54 -22.98 21.14
C SER A 458 -6.29 -22.75 22.64
N GLN A 459 -5.11 -22.32 23.04
CA GLN A 459 -4.71 -22.10 24.42
C GLN A 459 -4.95 -20.65 24.89
N ALA A 460 -4.90 -19.69 23.99
CA ALA A 460 -5.14 -18.28 24.32
C ALA A 460 -6.65 -18.00 24.50
N GLY A 461 -7.05 -17.41 25.63
CA GLY A 461 -8.43 -17.07 25.91
C GLY A 461 -8.94 -15.86 25.12
N ALA A 462 -8.06 -14.95 24.68
CA ALA A 462 -8.41 -13.86 23.77
C ALA A 462 -7.24 -13.51 22.86
N VAL A 463 -7.56 -12.98 21.65
CA VAL A 463 -6.58 -12.47 20.71
C VAL A 463 -7.08 -11.15 20.10
N LEU A 464 -6.27 -10.10 20.22
CA LEU A 464 -6.53 -8.78 19.64
C LEU A 464 -5.44 -8.45 18.60
N MET A 465 -5.82 -8.26 17.35
CA MET A 465 -4.95 -7.80 16.29
C MET A 465 -5.00 -6.29 16.17
N CYS A 466 -3.93 -5.61 16.57
CA CYS A 466 -3.79 -4.15 16.49
C CYS A 466 -3.16 -3.68 15.19
N TYR A 467 -2.68 -4.59 14.34
CA TYR A 467 -1.88 -4.25 13.17
C TYR A 467 -0.74 -3.28 13.51
N LEU A 468 -0.53 -2.27 12.65
CA LEU A 468 0.41 -1.17 12.87
C LEU A 468 -0.41 0.10 13.14
N GLY A 469 -0.72 0.32 14.41
CA GLY A 469 -1.76 1.26 14.89
C GLY A 469 -1.37 2.75 14.87
N GLY A 470 -0.24 3.12 14.27
CA GLY A 470 0.21 4.52 14.26
C GLY A 470 0.71 5.02 15.61
N CYS A 471 0.94 6.33 15.70
CA CYS A 471 1.58 6.95 16.87
C CYS A 471 0.71 6.99 18.14
N GLN A 472 -0.59 6.64 18.04
CA GLN A 472 -1.55 6.58 19.13
C GLN A 472 -2.11 5.15 19.35
N GLY A 473 -1.46 4.14 18.75
CA GLY A 473 -1.87 2.75 18.82
C GLY A 473 -1.83 2.16 20.23
N GLY A 474 -0.96 2.67 21.12
CA GLY A 474 -0.87 2.25 22.50
C GLY A 474 -2.11 2.63 23.32
N HIS A 475 -2.57 3.86 23.22
CA HIS A 475 -3.80 4.33 23.87
C HIS A 475 -5.03 3.63 23.29
N ALA A 476 -5.08 3.41 21.96
CA ALA A 476 -6.17 2.68 21.32
C ALA A 476 -6.27 1.25 21.85
N ALA A 477 -5.15 0.53 21.90
CA ALA A 477 -5.10 -0.81 22.46
C ALA A 477 -5.56 -0.84 23.93
N ALA A 478 -5.05 0.07 24.77
CA ALA A 478 -5.44 0.15 26.16
C ALA A 478 -6.95 0.43 26.32
N ALA A 479 -7.54 1.32 25.53
CA ALA A 479 -8.97 1.63 25.56
C ALA A 479 -9.84 0.42 25.21
N ILE A 480 -9.43 -0.40 24.24
CA ILE A 480 -10.10 -1.64 23.89
C ILE A 480 -9.93 -2.69 25.02
N LEU A 481 -8.70 -2.90 25.48
CA LEU A 481 -8.39 -3.88 26.52
C LEU A 481 -9.15 -3.63 27.82
N THR A 482 -9.35 -2.36 28.18
CA THR A 482 -10.12 -1.94 29.37
C THR A 482 -11.62 -1.82 29.13
N GLY A 483 -12.08 -1.99 27.89
CA GLY A 483 -13.51 -1.87 27.53
C GLY A 483 -14.04 -0.44 27.50
N THR A 484 -13.18 0.57 27.58
CA THR A 484 -13.55 1.99 27.37
C THR A 484 -14.06 2.20 25.94
N VAL A 485 -13.42 1.49 24.99
CA VAL A 485 -13.85 1.41 23.59
C VAL A 485 -14.29 -0.01 23.28
N ASN A 486 -15.41 -0.16 22.61
CA ASN A 486 -15.89 -1.43 22.10
C ASN A 486 -15.22 -1.73 20.75
N PRO A 487 -14.47 -2.85 20.59
CA PRO A 487 -13.82 -3.18 19.30
C PRO A 487 -14.85 -3.33 18.19
N SER A 488 -14.53 -2.81 17.02
CA SER A 488 -15.43 -2.83 15.86
C SER A 488 -14.69 -3.08 14.54
N GLY A 489 -13.38 -3.29 14.57
CA GLY A 489 -12.60 -3.63 13.40
C GLY A 489 -12.99 -5.00 12.83
N LYS A 490 -12.90 -5.13 11.51
CA LYS A 490 -13.11 -6.37 10.75
C LYS A 490 -11.92 -6.64 9.87
N LEU A 491 -11.48 -7.89 9.75
CA LEU A 491 -10.31 -8.24 8.93
C LEU A 491 -10.52 -7.86 7.46
N ALA A 492 -9.60 -7.08 6.91
CA ALA A 492 -9.55 -6.73 5.49
C ALA A 492 -8.80 -7.78 4.64
N GLU A 493 -8.41 -8.88 5.26
CA GLU A 493 -7.72 -10.02 4.65
C GLU A 493 -7.95 -11.29 5.46
N THR A 494 -7.91 -12.43 4.80
CA THR A 494 -8.04 -13.75 5.44
C THR A 494 -6.77 -14.13 6.19
N PHE A 495 -6.90 -14.68 7.38
CA PHE A 495 -5.81 -15.27 8.16
C PHE A 495 -5.78 -16.79 7.92
N PRO A 496 -4.85 -17.33 7.11
CA PRO A 496 -4.73 -18.76 6.88
C PRO A 496 -4.23 -19.49 8.13
N VAL A 497 -4.51 -20.79 8.23
CA VAL A 497 -3.95 -21.60 9.31
C VAL A 497 -2.42 -21.69 9.18
N LYS A 498 -1.93 -21.89 7.96
CA LYS A 498 -0.50 -21.95 7.64
C LYS A 498 -0.22 -21.46 6.22
N LEU A 499 1.04 -21.12 5.97
CA LEU A 499 1.49 -20.62 4.66
C LEU A 499 1.14 -21.55 3.49
N SER A 500 1.25 -22.88 3.70
CA SER A 500 0.94 -23.86 2.65
C SER A 500 -0.52 -23.89 2.19
N ASP A 501 -1.41 -23.25 2.93
CA ASP A 501 -2.83 -23.18 2.61
C ASP A 501 -3.17 -21.97 1.70
N THR A 502 -2.19 -21.10 1.44
CA THR A 502 -2.39 -19.92 0.60
C THR A 502 -2.52 -20.27 -0.89
N PRO A 503 -3.36 -19.55 -1.67
CA PRO A 503 -3.60 -19.88 -3.09
C PRO A 503 -2.35 -19.81 -3.97
N CYS A 504 -1.37 -19.00 -3.59
CA CYS A 504 -0.11 -18.81 -4.31
C CYS A 504 1.08 -19.61 -3.72
N PHE A 505 0.83 -20.53 -2.78
CA PHE A 505 1.89 -21.35 -2.17
C PHE A 505 2.72 -22.11 -3.23
N GLY A 506 4.04 -22.11 -3.05
CA GLY A 506 5.00 -22.71 -3.98
C GLY A 506 5.21 -21.96 -5.30
N ARG A 507 4.45 -20.85 -5.54
CA ARG A 507 4.56 -20.01 -6.75
C ARG A 507 4.97 -18.58 -6.42
N TYR A 508 4.80 -18.15 -5.18
CA TYR A 508 5.19 -16.83 -4.69
C TYR A 508 6.59 -16.91 -4.05
N PRO A 509 7.49 -15.94 -4.29
CA PRO A 509 7.38 -14.78 -5.18
C PRO A 509 7.71 -15.10 -6.65
N GLY A 510 7.92 -16.36 -6.99
CA GLY A 510 8.38 -16.84 -8.28
C GLY A 510 9.92 -16.91 -8.36
N LEU A 511 10.44 -18.00 -8.93
CA LEU A 511 11.89 -18.20 -9.08
C LEU A 511 12.44 -17.43 -10.29
N GLU A 512 11.62 -17.27 -11.32
CA GLU A 512 11.97 -16.57 -12.55
C GLU A 512 11.50 -15.12 -12.52
N GLU A 513 11.83 -14.36 -13.58
CA GLU A 513 11.32 -12.99 -13.75
C GLU A 513 9.83 -13.00 -14.15
N LYS A 514 9.35 -14.04 -14.85
CA LYS A 514 7.95 -14.22 -15.19
C LYS A 514 7.19 -14.83 -14.01
N VAL A 515 6.23 -14.08 -13.48
CA VAL A 515 5.41 -14.47 -12.33
C VAL A 515 3.96 -14.65 -12.80
N CYS A 516 3.57 -15.91 -13.04
CA CYS A 516 2.22 -16.23 -13.48
C CYS A 516 1.25 -16.28 -12.30
N TYR A 517 0.15 -15.51 -12.39
CA TYR A 517 -0.90 -15.44 -11.36
C TYR A 517 -1.94 -16.55 -11.64
N GLN A 518 -1.50 -17.81 -11.45
CA GLN A 518 -2.29 -18.99 -11.84
C GLN A 518 -3.52 -19.24 -10.97
N GLU A 519 -3.58 -18.63 -9.79
CA GLU A 519 -4.76 -18.67 -8.93
C GLU A 519 -5.95 -17.91 -9.53
N GLY A 520 -5.71 -17.07 -10.54
CA GLY A 520 -6.75 -16.33 -11.23
C GLY A 520 -7.51 -15.40 -10.29
N ILE A 521 -8.84 -15.40 -10.39
CA ILE A 521 -9.72 -14.60 -9.52
C ILE A 521 -9.79 -15.11 -8.08
N TYR A 522 -9.22 -16.28 -7.78
CA TYR A 522 -9.27 -16.92 -6.48
C TYR A 522 -8.15 -16.38 -5.57
N VAL A 523 -8.29 -15.12 -5.15
CA VAL A 523 -7.40 -14.42 -4.21
C VAL A 523 -8.12 -14.24 -2.87
N GLY A 524 -7.41 -14.45 -1.77
CA GLY A 524 -7.96 -14.28 -0.43
C GLY A 524 -9.19 -15.15 -0.16
N TYR A 525 -10.22 -14.59 0.49
CA TYR A 525 -11.44 -15.33 0.83
C TYR A 525 -12.14 -15.95 -0.39
N ARG A 526 -11.97 -15.39 -1.60
CA ARG A 526 -12.52 -15.99 -2.83
C ARG A 526 -11.97 -17.40 -3.05
N TYR A 527 -10.71 -17.63 -2.69
CA TYR A 527 -10.11 -18.97 -2.72
C TYR A 527 -10.55 -19.81 -1.55
N TYR A 528 -10.35 -19.32 -0.32
CA TYR A 528 -10.56 -20.14 0.87
C TYR A 528 -12.01 -20.59 1.02
N ASP A 529 -12.95 -19.73 0.70
CA ASP A 529 -14.37 -20.04 0.78
C ASP A 529 -14.81 -20.97 -0.37
N SER A 530 -14.31 -20.74 -1.60
CA SER A 530 -14.63 -21.60 -2.75
C SER A 530 -14.03 -23.01 -2.66
N ALA A 531 -12.87 -23.14 -2.04
CA ALA A 531 -12.18 -24.42 -1.85
C ALA A 531 -12.50 -25.10 -0.52
N ASP A 532 -13.41 -24.52 0.28
CA ASP A 532 -13.74 -24.95 1.65
C ASP A 532 -12.50 -25.22 2.51
N ARG A 533 -11.50 -24.32 2.38
CA ARG A 533 -10.26 -24.39 3.14
C ARG A 533 -10.47 -23.82 4.53
N GLU A 534 -10.00 -24.55 5.54
CA GLU A 534 -9.93 -24.04 6.91
C GLU A 534 -9.04 -22.80 6.98
N VAL A 535 -9.47 -21.81 7.77
CA VAL A 535 -8.72 -20.58 8.04
C VAL A 535 -8.76 -20.29 9.54
N LEU A 536 -7.75 -19.59 10.06
CA LEU A 536 -7.80 -19.11 11.44
C LEU A 536 -8.94 -18.11 11.60
N PHE A 537 -9.04 -17.15 10.70
CA PHE A 537 -10.12 -16.16 10.69
C PHE A 537 -10.42 -15.75 9.24
N PRO A 538 -11.71 -15.74 8.85
CA PRO A 538 -12.10 -15.38 7.50
C PRO A 538 -12.04 -13.86 7.27
N PHE A 539 -12.04 -13.43 6.02
CA PHE A 539 -12.24 -12.03 5.64
C PHE A 539 -13.51 -11.46 6.27
N GLY A 540 -13.45 -10.25 6.76
CA GLY A 540 -14.54 -9.57 7.44
C GLY A 540 -14.76 -9.98 8.89
N HIS A 541 -14.01 -10.96 9.42
CA HIS A 541 -14.14 -11.40 10.82
C HIS A 541 -13.68 -10.31 11.79
N GLY A 542 -14.40 -10.21 12.89
CA GLY A 542 -14.07 -9.37 14.04
C GLY A 542 -15.21 -9.38 15.05
N LEU A 543 -14.85 -9.60 16.31
CA LEU A 543 -15.79 -9.67 17.45
C LEU A 543 -16.01 -8.29 18.07
N SER A 544 -17.07 -8.19 18.85
CA SER A 544 -17.46 -7.00 19.61
C SER A 544 -17.76 -7.39 21.06
N TYR A 545 -17.71 -6.43 21.98
CA TYR A 545 -18.21 -6.60 23.35
C TYR A 545 -19.74 -6.46 23.46
N THR A 546 -20.41 -6.29 22.33
CA THR A 546 -21.86 -6.32 22.20
C THR A 546 -22.30 -7.31 21.13
N SER A 547 -23.58 -7.52 20.92
CA SER A 547 -24.12 -8.45 19.94
C SER A 547 -25.06 -7.74 18.99
N PHE A 548 -25.09 -8.16 17.73
CA PHE A 548 -25.95 -7.59 16.70
C PHE A 548 -26.86 -8.68 16.12
N ILE A 549 -28.11 -8.31 15.90
CA ILE A 549 -29.13 -9.15 15.26
C ILE A 549 -29.49 -8.51 13.92
N TYR A 550 -29.50 -9.33 12.89
CA TYR A 550 -29.90 -8.97 11.52
C TYR A 550 -31.25 -9.61 11.26
N GLU A 551 -32.26 -8.82 10.87
CA GLU A 551 -33.62 -9.30 10.71
C GLU A 551 -34.38 -8.52 9.62
N ASP A 552 -35.51 -9.04 9.16
CA ASP A 552 -36.45 -8.35 8.27
C ASP A 552 -35.84 -7.92 6.94
N ILE A 553 -35.25 -8.88 6.18
CA ILE A 553 -34.70 -8.60 4.88
C ILE A 553 -35.80 -8.38 3.84
N HIS A 554 -35.71 -7.28 3.08
CA HIS A 554 -36.63 -6.92 2.01
C HIS A 554 -35.84 -6.53 0.75
N GLN A 555 -36.41 -6.89 -0.39
CA GLN A 555 -35.87 -6.50 -1.69
C GLN A 555 -36.96 -5.75 -2.46
N GLU A 556 -36.67 -4.50 -2.82
CA GLU A 556 -37.60 -3.65 -3.56
C GLU A 556 -36.81 -2.61 -4.37
N ASP A 557 -37.27 -2.31 -5.58
CA ASP A 557 -36.75 -1.23 -6.44
C ASP A 557 -35.23 -1.17 -6.61
N GLY A 558 -34.59 -2.35 -6.86
CA GLY A 558 -33.14 -2.43 -7.02
C GLY A 558 -32.35 -2.16 -5.73
N ALA A 559 -33.00 -2.28 -4.59
CA ALA A 559 -32.33 -2.18 -3.29
C ALA A 559 -32.60 -3.41 -2.44
N ILE A 560 -31.65 -3.74 -1.56
CA ILE A 560 -31.83 -4.67 -0.46
C ILE A 560 -31.78 -3.90 0.84
N SER A 561 -32.76 -4.14 1.71
CA SER A 561 -32.84 -3.50 3.03
C SER A 561 -33.12 -4.53 4.11
N PHE A 562 -32.64 -4.28 5.32
CA PHE A 562 -32.87 -5.13 6.48
C PHE A 562 -32.67 -4.32 7.77
N ALA A 563 -33.16 -4.83 8.87
CA ALA A 563 -32.97 -4.20 10.16
C ALA A 563 -31.74 -4.76 10.89
N LEU A 564 -30.91 -3.88 11.40
CA LEU A 564 -29.78 -4.19 12.27
C LEU A 564 -30.10 -3.69 13.68
N LYS A 565 -30.01 -4.58 14.69
CA LYS A 565 -30.28 -4.26 16.10
C LYS A 565 -29.06 -4.58 16.95
N ASN A 566 -28.66 -3.64 17.81
CA ASN A 566 -27.75 -3.94 18.91
C ASN A 566 -28.53 -4.59 20.05
N SER A 567 -28.32 -5.89 20.25
CA SER A 567 -29.03 -6.67 21.29
C SER A 567 -28.29 -6.75 22.62
N GLY A 568 -27.11 -6.19 22.72
CA GLY A 568 -26.31 -6.18 23.93
C GLY A 568 -26.54 -4.94 24.79
N SER A 569 -25.74 -4.78 25.84
CA SER A 569 -25.92 -3.78 26.91
C SER A 569 -25.05 -2.53 26.75
N ARG A 570 -24.26 -2.41 25.69
CA ARG A 570 -23.36 -1.26 25.43
C ARG A 570 -23.41 -0.80 23.98
N PRO A 571 -23.09 0.46 23.70
CA PRO A 571 -22.98 0.94 22.32
C PRO A 571 -21.93 0.15 21.53
N GLY A 572 -22.14 0.01 20.24
CA GLY A 572 -21.18 -0.68 19.36
C GLY A 572 -21.36 -0.30 17.91
N LYS A 573 -20.32 -0.58 17.12
CA LYS A 573 -20.34 -0.40 15.68
C LYS A 573 -20.23 -1.76 15.00
N GLU A 574 -21.05 -1.97 13.97
CA GLU A 574 -20.98 -3.16 13.12
C GLU A 574 -20.60 -2.78 11.70
N ALA A 575 -19.70 -3.54 11.07
CA ALA A 575 -19.46 -3.43 9.65
C ALA A 575 -20.26 -4.50 8.92
N VAL A 576 -21.40 -4.11 8.42
CA VAL A 576 -22.29 -4.96 7.64
C VAL A 576 -21.70 -5.17 6.26
N GLN A 577 -21.69 -6.42 5.78
CA GLN A 577 -21.07 -6.82 4.53
C GLN A 577 -22.10 -7.50 3.64
N LEU A 578 -22.18 -7.07 2.39
CA LEU A 578 -23.06 -7.65 1.38
C LEU A 578 -22.22 -8.36 0.33
N TYR A 579 -22.45 -9.66 0.18
CA TYR A 579 -21.76 -10.51 -0.80
C TYR A 579 -22.72 -10.95 -1.89
N LEU A 580 -22.18 -11.14 -3.09
CA LEU A 580 -22.86 -11.70 -4.24
C LEU A 580 -22.31 -13.10 -4.54
N SER A 581 -23.21 -14.06 -4.69
CA SER A 581 -22.93 -15.38 -5.20
C SER A 581 -23.89 -15.72 -6.34
N SER A 582 -23.60 -16.77 -7.06
CA SER A 582 -24.48 -17.28 -8.15
C SER A 582 -24.91 -18.69 -7.81
N ARG A 583 -26.17 -19.03 -8.06
CA ARG A 583 -26.68 -20.39 -7.84
C ARG A 583 -25.95 -21.46 -8.68
N LYS A 584 -25.34 -21.05 -9.81
CA LYS A 584 -24.49 -21.91 -10.64
C LYS A 584 -23.12 -22.21 -10.01
N ASN A 585 -22.63 -21.28 -9.15
CA ASN A 585 -21.40 -21.45 -8.38
C ASN A 585 -21.56 -20.85 -6.98
N PRO A 586 -22.30 -21.52 -6.08
CA PRO A 586 -22.66 -20.99 -4.76
C PRO A 586 -21.45 -20.86 -3.82
N TYR A 587 -20.36 -21.52 -4.12
CA TYR A 587 -19.13 -21.46 -3.31
C TYR A 587 -18.31 -20.19 -3.58
N TYR A 588 -18.42 -19.64 -4.81
CA TYR A 588 -17.75 -18.37 -5.13
C TYR A 588 -18.61 -17.19 -4.75
N LYS A 589 -18.09 -16.34 -3.91
CA LYS A 589 -18.73 -15.08 -3.51
C LYS A 589 -17.75 -13.93 -3.55
N GLU A 590 -18.28 -12.73 -3.74
CA GLU A 590 -17.50 -11.49 -3.70
C GLU A 590 -18.27 -10.40 -2.96
N LEU A 591 -17.52 -9.56 -2.28
CA LEU A 591 -18.06 -8.37 -1.63
C LEU A 591 -18.54 -7.38 -2.69
N ILE A 592 -19.81 -6.95 -2.60
CA ILE A 592 -20.40 -5.92 -3.48
C ILE A 592 -20.85 -4.67 -2.71
N GLY A 593 -20.85 -4.72 -1.36
CA GLY A 593 -21.19 -3.57 -0.53
C GLY A 593 -20.78 -3.76 0.92
N PHE A 594 -20.54 -2.67 1.61
CA PHE A 594 -20.34 -2.65 3.05
C PHE A 594 -20.81 -1.30 3.64
N GLN A 595 -21.21 -1.32 4.91
CA GLN A 595 -21.57 -0.12 5.67
C GLN A 595 -21.15 -0.27 7.12
N LYS A 596 -20.53 0.78 7.68
CA LYS A 596 -20.27 0.88 9.13
C LYS A 596 -21.47 1.52 9.81
N VAL A 597 -22.09 0.82 10.78
CA VAL A 597 -23.31 1.26 11.46
C VAL A 597 -23.05 1.32 12.96
N GLU A 598 -23.23 2.48 13.57
CA GLU A 598 -23.12 2.68 15.02
C GLU A 598 -24.53 2.63 15.65
N LEU A 599 -24.70 1.82 16.70
CA LEU A 599 -25.96 1.63 17.41
C LEU A 599 -25.78 1.70 18.93
N GLN A 600 -26.68 2.42 19.61
CA GLN A 600 -26.79 2.38 21.06
C GLN A 600 -27.31 1.01 21.52
N ALA A 601 -27.16 0.69 22.82
CA ALA A 601 -27.72 -0.52 23.39
C ALA A 601 -29.23 -0.58 23.14
N GLY A 602 -29.73 -1.66 22.55
CA GLY A 602 -31.13 -1.86 22.18
C GLY A 602 -31.61 -1.13 20.92
N GLU A 603 -30.78 -0.25 20.32
CA GLU A 603 -31.15 0.48 19.10
C GLU A 603 -31.29 -0.46 17.91
N LYS A 604 -32.33 -0.18 17.09
CA LYS A 604 -32.59 -0.84 15.80
C LYS A 604 -32.53 0.20 14.68
N ARG A 605 -31.84 -0.10 13.58
CA ARG A 605 -31.70 0.79 12.41
C ARG A 605 -31.91 0.02 11.13
N GLN A 606 -32.52 0.66 10.14
CA GLN A 606 -32.62 0.11 8.79
C GLN A 606 -31.31 0.35 8.04
N VAL A 607 -30.78 -0.71 7.45
CA VAL A 607 -29.62 -0.69 6.55
C VAL A 607 -30.11 -0.92 5.14
N VAL A 608 -29.60 -0.14 4.17
CA VAL A 608 -30.03 -0.21 2.78
C VAL A 608 -28.81 -0.25 1.87
N PHE A 609 -28.76 -1.23 0.97
CA PHE A 609 -27.83 -1.29 -0.14
C PHE A 609 -28.59 -1.09 -1.46
N ARG A 610 -28.16 -0.12 -2.26
CA ARG A 610 -28.66 0.07 -3.62
C ARG A 610 -27.79 -0.72 -4.58
N LEU A 611 -28.41 -1.50 -5.44
CA LEU A 611 -27.78 -2.39 -6.38
C LEU A 611 -27.88 -1.81 -7.79
N ALA A 612 -26.78 -1.79 -8.50
CA ALA A 612 -26.74 -1.49 -9.91
C ALA A 612 -26.59 -2.79 -10.71
N ASP A 613 -27.09 -2.84 -11.94
CA ASP A 613 -26.98 -4.01 -12.80
C ASP A 613 -25.52 -4.45 -13.00
N ARG A 614 -24.59 -3.50 -12.96
CA ARG A 614 -23.15 -3.78 -13.08
C ARG A 614 -22.55 -4.45 -11.84
N ASP A 615 -23.19 -4.42 -10.69
CA ASP A 615 -22.71 -5.14 -9.49
C ASP A 615 -22.78 -6.66 -9.67
N PHE A 616 -23.65 -7.14 -10.58
CA PHE A 616 -23.78 -8.55 -10.96
C PHE A 616 -22.84 -8.94 -12.12
N ALA A 617 -22.11 -8.00 -12.71
CA ALA A 617 -21.32 -8.24 -13.89
C ALA A 617 -20.00 -8.96 -13.59
N ARG A 618 -19.60 -9.84 -14.51
CA ARG A 618 -18.30 -10.50 -14.57
C ARG A 618 -17.62 -10.14 -15.87
N PHE A 619 -16.30 -10.11 -15.88
CA PHE A 619 -15.59 -9.85 -17.12
C PHE A 619 -15.63 -11.08 -18.03
N HIS A 620 -16.23 -10.93 -19.21
CA HIS A 620 -16.33 -11.97 -20.23
C HIS A 620 -15.28 -11.71 -21.32
N GLU A 621 -14.22 -12.49 -21.27
CA GLU A 621 -13.05 -12.31 -22.12
C GLU A 621 -13.36 -12.40 -23.62
N PRO A 622 -14.17 -13.38 -24.10
CA PRO A 622 -14.52 -13.47 -25.52
C PRO A 622 -15.26 -12.25 -26.06
N ASP A 623 -16.12 -11.62 -25.27
CA ASP A 623 -16.86 -10.42 -25.66
C ASP A 623 -16.07 -9.13 -25.38
N CYS A 624 -14.94 -9.24 -24.70
CA CYS A 624 -14.19 -8.09 -24.18
C CYS A 624 -15.10 -7.10 -23.43
N ALA A 625 -15.94 -7.62 -22.52
CA ALA A 625 -17.02 -6.86 -21.88
C ALA A 625 -17.27 -7.29 -20.43
N TRP A 626 -17.79 -6.38 -19.65
CA TRP A 626 -18.48 -6.73 -18.42
C TRP A 626 -19.89 -7.24 -18.76
N VAL A 627 -20.25 -8.40 -18.25
CA VAL A 627 -21.52 -9.07 -18.59
C VAL A 627 -22.24 -9.52 -17.34
N THR A 628 -23.50 -9.07 -17.19
CA THR A 628 -24.46 -9.66 -16.27
C THR A 628 -25.25 -10.72 -17.02
N ALA A 629 -25.07 -11.99 -16.63
CA ALA A 629 -25.73 -13.12 -17.27
C ALA A 629 -27.13 -13.34 -16.65
N PRO A 630 -28.10 -13.80 -17.43
CA PRO A 630 -29.39 -14.26 -16.90
C PRO A 630 -29.22 -15.41 -15.90
N GLY A 631 -29.98 -15.39 -14.81
CA GLY A 631 -29.96 -16.43 -13.80
C GLY A 631 -30.30 -15.94 -12.41
N GLU A 632 -30.28 -16.87 -11.46
CA GLU A 632 -30.50 -16.57 -10.05
C GLU A 632 -29.18 -16.25 -9.37
N TYR A 633 -29.17 -15.13 -8.67
CA TYR A 633 -28.06 -14.65 -7.85
C TYR A 633 -28.48 -14.64 -6.39
N GLN A 634 -27.55 -14.97 -5.51
CA GLN A 634 -27.74 -14.90 -4.06
C GLN A 634 -27.07 -13.66 -3.51
N LEU A 635 -27.82 -12.86 -2.78
CA LEU A 635 -27.34 -11.75 -1.98
C LEU A 635 -27.21 -12.24 -0.54
N LEU A 636 -25.99 -12.21 -0.03
CA LEU A 636 -25.62 -12.76 1.27
C LEU A 636 -25.19 -11.62 2.19
N VAL A 637 -26.02 -11.28 3.19
CA VAL A 637 -25.70 -10.26 4.19
C VAL A 637 -25.06 -10.93 5.38
N GLY A 638 -23.88 -10.46 5.77
CA GLY A 638 -23.12 -11.07 6.86
C GLY A 638 -22.28 -10.10 7.67
N SER A 639 -21.73 -10.63 8.76
CA SER A 639 -20.72 -9.96 9.58
C SER A 639 -19.28 -10.32 9.15
N SER A 640 -19.15 -11.33 8.28
CA SER A 640 -17.90 -11.76 7.62
C SER A 640 -18.23 -12.59 6.38
N SER A 641 -17.22 -12.98 5.61
CA SER A 641 -17.42 -13.85 4.43
C SER A 641 -18.00 -15.23 4.79
N ARG A 642 -17.88 -15.67 6.03
CA ARG A 642 -18.41 -16.97 6.52
C ARG A 642 -19.52 -16.88 7.54
N ASP A 643 -19.77 -15.72 8.11
CA ASP A 643 -20.85 -15.49 9.05
C ASP A 643 -21.99 -14.75 8.34
N ILE A 644 -22.72 -15.52 7.51
CA ILE A 644 -23.89 -15.02 6.76
C ILE A 644 -25.12 -15.07 7.67
N ARG A 645 -25.84 -13.97 7.75
CA ARG A 645 -26.99 -13.76 8.66
C ARG A 645 -28.31 -13.72 7.92
N LEU A 646 -28.33 -13.14 6.71
CA LEU A 646 -29.53 -13.03 5.90
C LEU A 646 -29.19 -13.34 4.44
N GLU A 647 -30.17 -13.88 3.72
CA GLU A 647 -30.05 -14.21 2.30
C GLU A 647 -31.28 -13.72 1.52
N ALA A 648 -31.04 -13.26 0.30
CA ALA A 648 -32.08 -12.95 -0.65
C ALA A 648 -31.67 -13.46 -2.04
N ILE A 649 -32.68 -13.72 -2.90
CA ILE A 649 -32.46 -14.18 -4.28
C ILE A 649 -32.89 -13.06 -5.23
N VAL A 650 -32.01 -12.72 -6.17
CA VAL A 650 -32.30 -11.80 -7.28
C VAL A 650 -32.31 -12.60 -8.57
N GLU A 651 -33.38 -12.52 -9.32
CA GLU A 651 -33.46 -13.08 -10.66
C GLU A 651 -33.14 -12.01 -11.70
N ILE A 652 -32.11 -12.26 -12.49
CA ILE A 652 -31.77 -11.44 -13.65
C ILE A 652 -32.34 -12.16 -14.87
N THR A 653 -33.29 -11.55 -15.57
CA THR A 653 -33.99 -12.16 -16.72
C THR A 653 -33.30 -11.88 -18.03
N GLU A 654 -32.60 -10.74 -18.17
CA GLU A 654 -31.99 -10.34 -19.42
C GLU A 654 -30.47 -10.21 -19.30
N ARG A 655 -29.76 -10.58 -20.32
CA ARG A 655 -28.33 -10.38 -20.45
C ARG A 655 -28.03 -8.90 -20.67
N GLN A 656 -27.20 -8.32 -19.81
CA GLN A 656 -26.67 -6.97 -19.99
C GLN A 656 -25.17 -7.02 -20.27
N SER A 657 -24.66 -6.07 -21.06
CA SER A 657 -23.26 -6.04 -21.47
C SER A 657 -22.74 -4.62 -21.57
N TRP A 658 -21.54 -4.41 -21.02
CA TRP A 658 -20.79 -3.15 -21.10
C TRP A 658 -19.44 -3.46 -21.77
N PRO A 659 -19.36 -3.36 -23.10
CA PRO A 659 -18.13 -3.66 -23.84
C PRO A 659 -17.03 -2.64 -23.50
N LEU A 660 -15.79 -3.08 -23.58
CA LEU A 660 -14.63 -2.21 -23.58
C LEU A 660 -14.39 -1.71 -25.01
N ASP A 661 -14.04 -0.43 -25.14
CA ASP A 661 -13.59 0.17 -26.41
C ASP A 661 -12.09 -0.05 -26.67
N ILE A 662 -11.49 -1.00 -25.95
CA ILE A 662 -10.06 -1.30 -25.95
C ILE A 662 -9.85 -2.82 -25.85
N PRO A 663 -8.70 -3.35 -26.28
CA PRO A 663 -8.38 -4.78 -26.07
C PRO A 663 -8.40 -5.15 -24.57
N ALA A 664 -8.85 -6.37 -24.25
CA ALA A 664 -8.95 -6.86 -22.87
C ALA A 664 -7.58 -6.91 -22.14
N VAL A 665 -6.51 -7.16 -22.87
CA VAL A 665 -5.13 -7.12 -22.41
C VAL A 665 -4.23 -6.43 -23.42
N ALA A 666 -3.05 -5.98 -22.99
CA ALA A 666 -2.02 -5.48 -23.90
C ALA A 666 -1.70 -6.56 -24.96
N VAL A 667 -1.80 -6.19 -26.22
CA VAL A 667 -1.29 -7.05 -27.30
C VAL A 667 0.25 -7.06 -27.18
N GLU A 668 0.85 -8.24 -26.99
CA GLU A 668 2.32 -8.34 -27.00
C GLU A 668 2.81 -7.79 -28.35
N THR A 669 3.50 -6.67 -28.33
CA THR A 669 4.28 -6.26 -29.50
C THR A 669 5.38 -7.30 -29.64
N PRO A 670 5.48 -8.03 -30.78
CA PRO A 670 6.61 -8.89 -30.99
C PRO A 670 7.87 -8.05 -30.79
N GLU A 671 8.71 -8.41 -29.82
CA GLU A 671 10.09 -7.91 -29.82
C GLU A 671 10.59 -8.18 -31.24
N ALA A 672 10.99 -7.13 -31.95
CA ALA A 672 11.54 -7.29 -33.29
C ALA A 672 12.53 -8.45 -33.23
N ALA A 673 12.17 -9.56 -33.91
CA ALA A 673 12.97 -10.77 -33.94
C ALA A 673 14.21 -10.52 -34.81
N GLY A 674 15.04 -9.61 -34.33
CA GLY A 674 16.41 -9.45 -34.82
C GLY A 674 17.26 -10.48 -34.10
N GLY A 675 17.79 -11.42 -34.82
CA GLY A 675 18.60 -12.53 -34.37
C GLY A 675 19.94 -12.17 -33.72
N GLU A 676 20.04 -11.04 -33.05
CA GLU A 676 21.19 -10.68 -32.22
C GLU A 676 21.10 -11.44 -30.88
N LYS A 677 22.16 -12.14 -30.53
CA LYS A 677 22.30 -12.76 -29.20
C LYS A 677 22.04 -11.69 -28.14
N LYS A 678 21.01 -11.90 -27.28
CA LYS A 678 20.72 -11.00 -26.16
C LYS A 678 22.02 -10.73 -25.40
N PRO A 679 22.38 -9.47 -25.13
CA PRO A 679 23.61 -9.15 -24.40
C PRO A 679 23.54 -9.79 -23.00
N ARG A 680 24.68 -10.28 -22.50
CA ARG A 680 24.79 -10.92 -21.17
C ARG A 680 24.32 -10.01 -20.05
N PHE A 681 24.58 -8.71 -20.15
CA PHE A 681 24.18 -7.69 -19.19
C PHE A 681 23.42 -6.56 -19.88
N THR A 682 22.39 -6.06 -19.21
CA THR A 682 21.53 -4.96 -19.68
C THR A 682 21.45 -3.86 -18.63
N MET A 683 20.79 -2.77 -18.94
CA MET A 683 20.48 -1.70 -17.99
C MET A 683 19.60 -2.18 -16.81
N ASN A 684 18.92 -3.32 -16.99
CA ASN A 684 18.08 -3.96 -15.96
C ASN A 684 18.84 -5.05 -15.17
N SER A 685 20.09 -5.35 -15.49
CA SER A 685 20.91 -6.24 -14.68
C SER A 685 21.18 -5.64 -13.31
N THR A 686 21.09 -6.48 -12.28
CA THR A 686 21.27 -6.06 -10.88
C THR A 686 22.74 -6.12 -10.46
N LEU A 687 23.08 -5.40 -9.39
CA LEU A 687 24.44 -5.52 -8.83
C LEU A 687 24.72 -6.94 -8.35
N ARG A 688 23.72 -7.69 -7.91
CA ARG A 688 23.83 -9.10 -7.52
C ARG A 688 24.24 -9.99 -8.71
N GLU A 689 23.72 -9.75 -9.91
CA GLU A 689 24.08 -10.49 -11.12
C GLU A 689 25.55 -10.27 -11.50
N PHE A 690 26.13 -9.11 -11.20
CA PHE A 690 27.55 -8.84 -11.46
C PHE A 690 28.50 -9.61 -10.55
N GLN A 691 28.01 -10.26 -9.46
CA GLN A 691 28.82 -11.18 -8.65
C GLN A 691 29.30 -12.40 -9.46
N ALA A 692 28.65 -12.71 -10.59
CA ALA A 692 29.11 -13.72 -11.54
C ALA A 692 30.48 -13.36 -12.19
N ILE A 693 30.91 -12.10 -12.08
CA ILE A 693 32.20 -11.60 -12.60
C ILE A 693 33.20 -11.57 -11.44
N PRO A 694 34.24 -12.46 -11.42
CA PRO A 694 35.15 -12.58 -10.28
C PRO A 694 35.82 -11.26 -9.89
N LEU A 695 36.21 -10.44 -10.86
CA LEU A 695 36.87 -9.14 -10.66
C LEU A 695 35.99 -8.11 -9.93
N LEU A 696 34.67 -8.21 -10.02
CA LEU A 696 33.74 -7.27 -9.37
C LEU A 696 33.37 -7.70 -7.94
N ARG A 697 33.60 -8.95 -7.54
CA ARG A 697 33.21 -9.45 -6.21
C ARG A 697 33.74 -8.62 -5.05
N PRO A 698 35.04 -8.18 -5.02
CA PRO A 698 35.51 -7.35 -3.91
C PRO A 698 34.86 -5.98 -3.86
N VAL A 699 34.60 -5.37 -5.04
CA VAL A 699 33.94 -4.07 -5.14
C VAL A 699 32.49 -4.16 -4.64
N LEU A 700 31.77 -5.21 -5.06
CA LEU A 700 30.39 -5.45 -4.64
C LEU A 700 30.28 -5.77 -3.14
N ALA A 701 31.26 -6.51 -2.60
CA ALA A 701 31.34 -6.76 -1.16
C ALA A 701 31.56 -5.45 -0.37
N LEU A 702 32.37 -4.53 -0.90
CA LEU A 702 32.56 -3.20 -0.31
C LEU A 702 31.28 -2.37 -0.38
N VAL A 703 30.58 -2.36 -1.53
CA VAL A 703 29.28 -1.67 -1.70
C VAL A 703 28.27 -2.22 -0.68
N ARG A 704 28.15 -3.54 -0.56
CA ARG A 704 27.27 -4.18 0.43
C ARG A 704 27.62 -3.76 1.85
N ARG A 705 28.91 -3.74 2.21
CA ARG A 705 29.37 -3.33 3.55
C ARG A 705 29.08 -1.85 3.86
N ILE A 706 29.24 -0.97 2.86
CA ILE A 706 28.90 0.46 3.00
C ILE A 706 27.40 0.62 3.17
N ALA A 707 26.60 -0.04 2.34
CA ALA A 707 25.15 -0.02 2.41
C ALA A 707 24.65 -0.49 3.77
N ALA A 708 25.20 -1.59 4.29
CA ALA A 708 24.86 -2.11 5.62
C ALA A 708 25.16 -1.13 6.77
N LYS A 709 26.13 -0.22 6.60
CA LYS A 709 26.46 0.80 7.60
C LYS A 709 25.60 2.08 7.49
N THR A 710 24.95 2.30 6.36
CA THR A 710 24.18 3.53 6.08
C THR A 710 22.75 3.46 6.63
N SER A 711 22.42 2.42 7.36
CA SER A 711 21.07 2.07 7.81
C SER A 711 20.61 2.77 9.08
N GLY A 712 19.31 2.79 9.28
CA GLY A 712 18.64 3.14 10.52
C GLY A 712 17.28 3.80 10.36
N GLU A 713 17.11 4.68 9.37
CA GLU A 713 15.84 5.41 9.21
C GLU A 713 14.89 4.77 8.17
N PHE A 714 15.41 4.01 7.23
CA PHE A 714 14.61 3.41 6.14
C PHE A 714 14.33 1.92 6.38
N VAL A 715 15.37 1.11 6.48
CA VAL A 715 15.34 -0.33 6.84
C VAL A 715 16.63 -0.72 7.57
N SER A 716 16.69 -1.91 8.17
CA SER A 716 17.92 -2.41 8.80
C SER A 716 19.09 -2.56 7.82
N GLY A 717 20.32 -2.52 8.32
CA GLY A 717 21.52 -2.45 7.51
C GLY A 717 21.71 -3.59 6.52
N GLU A 718 21.48 -4.82 6.95
CA GLU A 718 21.62 -5.96 6.05
C GLU A 718 20.53 -5.98 4.96
N ARG A 719 19.28 -5.67 5.32
CA ARG A 719 18.16 -5.58 4.38
C ARG A 719 18.37 -4.43 3.38
N MET A 720 18.91 -3.28 3.82
CA MET A 720 19.30 -2.20 2.91
C MET A 720 20.37 -2.65 1.93
N ALA A 721 21.36 -3.41 2.39
CA ALA A 721 22.42 -3.93 1.53
C ALA A 721 21.84 -4.89 0.47
N ASP A 722 20.94 -5.78 0.84
CA ASP A 722 20.28 -6.69 -0.10
C ASP A 722 19.40 -5.94 -1.11
N MET A 723 18.64 -4.95 -0.66
CA MET A 723 17.83 -4.09 -1.53
C MET A 723 18.71 -3.37 -2.57
N ILE A 724 19.86 -2.82 -2.19
CA ILE A 724 20.81 -2.18 -3.11
C ILE A 724 21.39 -3.19 -4.08
N MET A 725 21.73 -4.40 -3.63
CA MET A 725 22.26 -5.46 -4.49
C MET A 725 21.24 -5.93 -5.54
N ASP A 726 19.95 -5.85 -5.26
CA ASP A 726 18.88 -6.22 -6.18
C ASP A 726 18.37 -5.07 -7.05
N MET A 727 18.90 -3.85 -6.86
CA MET A 727 18.59 -2.72 -7.73
C MET A 727 19.15 -2.91 -9.14
N PRO A 728 18.38 -2.66 -10.20
CA PRO A 728 18.88 -2.57 -11.56
C PRO A 728 19.92 -1.46 -11.70
N ILE A 729 20.98 -1.72 -12.47
CA ILE A 729 22.09 -0.75 -12.63
C ILE A 729 21.62 0.60 -13.20
N ARG A 730 20.51 0.66 -13.94
CA ARG A 730 19.89 1.91 -14.42
C ARG A 730 19.51 2.86 -13.30
N GLN A 731 19.30 2.37 -12.08
CA GLN A 731 18.97 3.17 -10.90
C GLN A 731 20.22 3.68 -10.14
N LEU A 732 21.41 3.28 -10.56
CA LEU A 732 22.68 3.69 -9.94
C LEU A 732 22.87 5.23 -9.90
N PRO A 733 22.46 6.00 -10.94
CA PRO A 733 22.48 7.46 -10.86
C PRO A 733 21.69 8.02 -9.68
N MET A 734 20.53 7.45 -9.37
CA MET A 734 19.72 7.82 -8.20
C MET A 734 20.44 7.48 -6.89
N GLY A 735 20.93 6.25 -6.74
CA GLY A 735 21.62 5.78 -5.53
C GLY A 735 22.96 6.49 -5.26
N THR A 736 23.57 7.10 -6.27
CA THR A 736 24.85 7.83 -6.15
C THR A 736 24.68 9.36 -6.15
N ASN A 737 23.46 9.88 -6.00
CA ASN A 737 23.17 11.31 -6.08
C ASN A 737 23.70 11.97 -7.38
N GLY A 738 23.60 11.28 -8.50
CA GLY A 738 24.06 11.75 -9.80
C GLY A 738 25.59 11.81 -9.95
N LYS A 739 26.39 11.27 -9.02
CA LYS A 739 27.85 11.13 -9.17
C LYS A 739 28.20 10.20 -10.32
N ILE A 740 27.39 9.16 -10.52
CA ILE A 740 27.44 8.31 -11.71
C ILE A 740 26.17 8.66 -12.52
N ASN A 741 26.32 9.04 -13.78
CA ASN A 741 25.19 9.38 -14.63
C ASN A 741 24.80 8.22 -15.57
N ALA A 742 23.64 8.34 -16.23
CA ALA A 742 23.12 7.30 -17.12
C ALA A 742 24.06 6.96 -18.28
N GLY A 743 24.83 7.93 -18.80
CA GLY A 743 25.83 7.70 -19.84
C GLY A 743 26.98 6.83 -19.36
N GLN A 744 27.44 7.06 -18.13
CA GLN A 744 28.50 6.24 -17.51
C GLN A 744 27.99 4.83 -17.23
N VAL A 745 26.74 4.67 -16.76
CA VAL A 745 26.12 3.35 -16.58
C VAL A 745 26.05 2.58 -17.90
N LYS A 746 25.62 3.22 -18.99
CA LYS A 746 25.65 2.61 -20.33
C LYS A 746 27.08 2.18 -20.73
N GLY A 747 28.08 3.02 -20.44
CA GLY A 747 29.49 2.67 -20.66
C GLY A 747 29.93 1.44 -19.88
N ILE A 748 29.55 1.34 -18.61
CA ILE A 748 29.83 0.15 -17.77
C ILE A 748 29.21 -1.10 -18.40
N ILE A 749 27.97 -1.06 -18.83
CA ILE A 749 27.29 -2.21 -19.45
C ILE A 749 28.02 -2.63 -20.75
N GLU A 750 28.42 -1.70 -21.57
CA GLU A 750 29.16 -2.03 -22.81
C GLU A 750 30.53 -2.67 -22.53
N LEU A 751 31.24 -2.19 -21.51
CA LEU A 751 32.49 -2.81 -21.06
C LEU A 751 32.27 -4.27 -20.62
N LEU A 752 31.23 -4.49 -19.80
CA LEU A 752 30.89 -5.81 -19.28
C LEU A 752 30.40 -6.79 -20.37
N ASN A 753 29.89 -6.27 -21.47
CA ASN A 753 29.52 -7.04 -22.67
C ASN A 753 30.64 -7.18 -23.71
N GLY A 754 31.89 -6.81 -23.36
CA GLY A 754 33.06 -7.00 -24.22
C GLY A 754 33.22 -5.95 -25.31
N LYS A 755 32.68 -4.74 -25.11
CA LYS A 755 32.84 -3.58 -26.02
C LYS A 755 33.68 -2.48 -25.38
N PRO A 756 35.00 -2.69 -25.13
CA PRO A 756 35.83 -1.77 -24.34
C PRO A 756 36.00 -0.37 -24.98
N GLY A 757 36.11 -0.28 -26.30
CA GLY A 757 36.31 1.01 -26.97
C GLY A 757 35.10 1.95 -26.84
N SER A 758 33.91 1.46 -27.10
CA SER A 758 32.68 2.25 -26.98
C SER A 758 32.30 2.49 -25.51
N GLY A 759 32.52 1.51 -24.63
CA GLY A 759 32.29 1.61 -23.21
C GLY A 759 33.11 2.71 -22.54
N LEU A 760 34.43 2.71 -22.74
CA LEU A 760 35.33 3.76 -22.25
C LEU A 760 34.99 5.15 -22.80
N LYS A 761 34.68 5.25 -24.11
CA LYS A 761 34.24 6.51 -24.72
C LYS A 761 33.01 7.08 -24.01
N LYS A 762 31.98 6.24 -23.73
CA LYS A 762 30.76 6.67 -23.02
C LYS A 762 31.01 7.05 -21.56
N MET A 763 31.89 6.34 -20.87
CA MET A 763 32.30 6.68 -19.51
C MET A 763 32.98 8.04 -19.43
N VAL A 764 33.91 8.32 -20.33
CA VAL A 764 34.66 9.58 -20.38
C VAL A 764 33.77 10.74 -20.83
N LEU A 765 33.03 10.58 -21.91
CA LEU A 765 32.08 11.61 -22.39
C LEU A 765 30.94 11.87 -21.39
N GLY A 766 30.48 10.83 -20.67
CA GLY A 766 29.56 10.98 -19.58
C GLY A 766 30.12 11.80 -18.42
N ALA A 767 31.41 11.65 -18.10
CA ALA A 767 32.09 12.41 -17.05
C ALA A 767 32.27 13.90 -17.38
N GLY A 768 32.34 14.27 -18.68
CA GLY A 768 32.56 15.66 -19.14
C GLY A 768 31.31 16.57 -19.06
N LYS A 769 30.09 16.04 -18.86
CA LYS A 769 28.89 16.85 -18.70
C LYS A 769 28.74 17.28 -17.23
N LYS A 770 29.55 18.25 -16.78
CA LYS A 770 29.28 18.96 -15.52
C LYS A 770 27.95 19.68 -15.63
N LYS A 771 27.08 19.56 -14.59
CA LYS A 771 25.87 20.38 -14.42
C LYS A 771 26.22 21.85 -14.64
N PRO A 772 25.36 22.64 -15.33
CA PRO A 772 25.51 24.09 -15.35
C PRO A 772 25.54 24.57 -13.89
N GLY A 773 26.60 25.28 -13.55
CA GLY A 773 26.88 25.73 -12.20
C GLY A 773 25.69 26.53 -11.65
N ARG A 774 25.22 26.17 -10.46
CA ARG A 774 24.39 27.04 -9.64
C ARG A 774 25.11 28.38 -9.48
N LYS A 775 24.57 29.44 -10.07
CA LYS A 775 24.84 30.78 -9.55
C LYS A 775 24.32 30.78 -8.10
N LYS A 776 25.21 31.00 -7.16
CA LYS A 776 24.85 31.39 -5.79
C LYS A 776 24.08 32.70 -5.91
N ASP A 777 22.79 32.67 -5.79
CA ASP A 777 22.05 33.88 -5.42
C ASP A 777 22.37 34.13 -3.95
N ILE A 778 23.38 34.99 -3.74
CA ILE A 778 23.59 35.72 -2.51
C ILE A 778 22.66 36.92 -2.64
N SER A 779 21.55 36.94 -1.91
CA SER A 779 21.03 38.15 -1.23
C SER A 779 19.67 37.86 -0.57
N GLN A 780 19.70 37.98 0.73
CA GLN A 780 18.67 38.36 1.71
C GLN A 780 17.41 37.48 1.84
#